data_158ccf5c3fb267c4d398f6887e527119
#
_entry.id   158ccf5c3fb267c4d398f6887e527119
#
_cell.length_a   1.000
_cell.length_b   1.000
_cell.length_c   1.000
_cell.angle_alpha   90.00
_cell.angle_beta   90.00
_cell.angle_gamma   90.00
#
_symmetry.space_group_name_H-M   'P 1'
#
loop_
_entity.id
_entity.type
_entity.pdbx_description
1 polymer ?
#
loop_
_entity_poly.entity_id
_entity_poly.type
_entity_poly.pdbx_seq_one_letter_code
_entity_poly.pdbx_strand_id
1 'polypeptide(L)'
;MTFDTSAYVRLDTLQSLGTSASGASLATSTGDIFEVSCYGPGAFRLRVGPSTKPDYGLVVGRAKPCEVAQGEGGAWKFTAGETTLELAATPLRFRLLHRGAPVAGSITDEHFRGWTRLPSFGRVRQGGQWTAAFALASGEPVYGLGEKFGPLNKRGQLVHSWVVDALGVNTGLSYKNAPFAWSPGTGKGAWGVFVHTPATVTHGVGYPDWSHRSYVVHVDDEALDLFLFAADTPAGIIDLYTQLTGRPASVPMWGLGLWVSRAYYKTPEEAAEVAAKLRAHKIPCDVLTLDGRAAWKVETRVDFEWDPDRFPNPRAALAAIKAHDLRICVWEYPYVWVHSPLFADLASRGYLLTTADGDPYVFGWDTTPGTSPFGKVLTPLPESAIVDFTHPGAYVWWRDAHAALFADGVDVIKSDFGEQVPDDAVAFNGDDGRRLHNVYPLLYNQCVFEATAKFQRDRDVAPMVWGRAGWTGSQRYPIQWGGDPQSDWEGLAASIRGGLSWGMSGVPYHSSDIGGFYGSQQPSPELYLRWLQATVFSSHIRVHGIGEREPWAFGADTEAIARKWLAFRYRLIPYLQRVIAEAVATGMPVMRAMALAFPGNTLTRSYETQFMCGDALLVAPVIQPGGEVEVALPPGAWYDLISRQRFPGQRVLRYKAALDQFPVFGREGYALPMGFAVQHTGEIDPAKPLEQLWVFGRPTRPLQGLLQANIVEASDGTFAIGAAADVKVELFGDAAGIVVAKLTT
;
A
#
# COMPACT_ATOMS: atom_id res chain seq x y z
N MET A 1 11.30 -14.50 -20.01
CA MET A 1 10.56 -15.80 -20.06
C MET A 1 9.80 -15.85 -21.38
N THR A 2 10.10 -16.83 -22.22
CA THR A 2 9.35 -17.06 -23.47
C THR A 2 8.03 -17.75 -23.09
N PHE A 3 6.91 -17.09 -23.32
CA PHE A 3 5.60 -17.69 -23.11
C PHE A 3 5.31 -18.67 -24.25
N ASP A 4 5.45 -19.97 -23.99
CA ASP A 4 5.17 -21.02 -24.97
C ASP A 4 3.71 -21.45 -24.89
N THR A 5 2.92 -20.98 -25.85
CA THR A 5 1.48 -21.31 -25.92
C THR A 5 1.23 -22.79 -26.24
N SER A 6 2.19 -23.52 -26.83
CA SER A 6 2.06 -24.94 -27.14
C SER A 6 2.15 -25.84 -25.91
N ALA A 7 2.72 -25.34 -24.81
CA ALA A 7 2.83 -26.05 -23.54
C ALA A 7 1.47 -26.21 -22.82
N TYR A 8 0.47 -25.42 -23.21
CA TYR A 8 -0.85 -25.41 -22.53
C TYR A 8 -1.86 -26.32 -23.22
N VAL A 9 -2.61 -27.02 -22.40
CA VAL A 9 -3.88 -27.65 -22.80
C VAL A 9 -4.98 -26.63 -22.55
N ARG A 10 -5.76 -26.30 -23.57
CA ARG A 10 -6.91 -25.42 -23.46
C ARG A 10 -8.05 -26.13 -22.70
N LEU A 11 -8.68 -25.41 -21.80
CA LEU A 11 -9.91 -25.87 -21.16
C LEU A 11 -11.06 -25.57 -22.09
N ASP A 12 -11.78 -26.62 -22.45
CA ASP A 12 -13.02 -26.53 -23.26
C ASP A 12 -14.12 -27.37 -22.63
N THR A 13 -15.34 -27.16 -23.10
CA THR A 13 -16.51 -27.98 -22.76
C THR A 13 -16.80 -28.01 -21.25
N LEU A 14 -17.98 -27.53 -20.89
CA LEU A 14 -18.45 -27.56 -19.52
C LEU A 14 -19.65 -28.49 -19.40
N GLN A 15 -19.57 -29.48 -18.52
CA GLN A 15 -20.70 -30.33 -18.16
C GLN A 15 -21.07 -30.10 -16.70
N SER A 16 -22.35 -29.95 -16.42
CA SER A 16 -22.82 -29.75 -15.05
C SER A 16 -22.52 -30.94 -14.17
N LEU A 17 -21.86 -30.68 -13.03
CA LEU A 17 -21.74 -31.65 -11.93
C LEU A 17 -22.74 -31.33 -10.82
N GLY A 18 -23.19 -30.08 -10.73
CA GLY A 18 -24.18 -29.61 -9.75
C GLY A 18 -24.20 -28.08 -9.63
N THR A 19 -25.30 -27.58 -9.07
CA THR A 19 -25.50 -26.18 -8.73
C THR A 19 -25.73 -26.00 -7.25
N SER A 20 -25.38 -24.83 -6.74
CA SER A 20 -25.66 -24.38 -5.37
C SER A 20 -26.38 -23.03 -5.40
N ALA A 21 -26.81 -22.53 -4.24
CA ALA A 21 -27.40 -21.20 -4.15
C ALA A 21 -26.42 -20.06 -4.54
N SER A 22 -25.11 -20.32 -4.54
CA SER A 22 -24.08 -19.32 -4.80
C SER A 22 -23.27 -19.59 -6.08
N GLY A 23 -23.56 -20.67 -6.85
CA GLY A 23 -22.74 -20.99 -8.01
C GLY A 23 -22.95 -22.37 -8.59
N ALA A 24 -21.95 -22.88 -9.32
CA ALA A 24 -21.98 -24.20 -9.96
C ALA A 24 -20.60 -24.84 -9.99
N SER A 25 -20.57 -26.19 -10.00
CA SER A 25 -19.39 -27.01 -10.29
C SER A 25 -19.56 -27.68 -11.65
N LEU A 26 -18.56 -27.57 -12.51
CA LEU A 26 -18.60 -27.95 -13.93
C LEU A 26 -17.37 -28.80 -14.26
N ALA A 27 -17.55 -29.92 -14.97
CA ALA A 27 -16.43 -30.70 -15.48
C ALA A 27 -15.94 -30.10 -16.80
N THR A 28 -14.62 -30.01 -16.96
CA THR A 28 -13.98 -29.56 -18.22
C THR A 28 -13.59 -30.74 -19.10
N SER A 29 -13.22 -30.46 -20.35
CA SER A 29 -12.70 -31.46 -21.29
C SER A 29 -11.41 -32.15 -20.82
N THR A 30 -10.67 -31.55 -19.89
CA THR A 30 -9.45 -32.10 -19.31
C THR A 30 -9.70 -32.92 -18.05
N GLY A 31 -10.95 -33.03 -17.60
CA GLY A 31 -11.33 -33.71 -16.36
C GLY A 31 -11.16 -32.84 -15.11
N ASP A 32 -10.64 -31.63 -15.25
CA ASP A 32 -10.55 -30.69 -14.13
C ASP A 32 -11.93 -30.15 -13.77
N ILE A 33 -12.17 -29.86 -12.49
CA ILE A 33 -13.41 -29.24 -12.01
C ILE A 33 -13.26 -27.73 -12.08
N PHE A 34 -14.16 -27.07 -12.81
CA PHE A 34 -14.27 -25.63 -12.92
C PHE A 34 -15.43 -25.15 -12.03
N GLU A 35 -15.09 -24.40 -11.02
CA GLU A 35 -16.03 -23.86 -10.04
C GLU A 35 -16.32 -22.39 -10.30
N VAL A 36 -17.57 -22.02 -10.23
CA VAL A 36 -18.03 -20.63 -10.23
C VAL A 36 -18.75 -20.35 -8.93
N SER A 37 -18.37 -19.26 -8.27
CA SER A 37 -19.04 -18.80 -7.06
C SER A 37 -19.27 -17.29 -7.09
N CYS A 38 -20.42 -16.85 -6.62
CA CYS A 38 -20.74 -15.45 -6.42
C CYS A 38 -20.30 -14.97 -5.03
N TYR A 39 -19.72 -13.79 -4.94
CA TYR A 39 -19.33 -13.15 -3.68
C TYR A 39 -20.14 -11.88 -3.38
N GLY A 40 -21.20 -11.66 -4.12
CA GLY A 40 -22.15 -10.55 -4.02
C GLY A 40 -22.22 -9.74 -5.31
N PRO A 41 -23.01 -8.66 -5.33
CA PRO A 41 -23.10 -7.79 -6.48
C PRO A 41 -21.72 -7.30 -6.93
N GLY A 42 -21.38 -7.55 -8.19
CA GLY A 42 -20.12 -7.12 -8.79
C GLY A 42 -18.89 -8.02 -8.51
N ALA A 43 -19.02 -9.17 -7.82
CA ALA A 43 -17.89 -10.03 -7.49
C ALA A 43 -18.18 -11.51 -7.75
N PHE A 44 -17.37 -12.16 -8.60
CA PHE A 44 -17.46 -13.59 -8.93
C PHE A 44 -16.10 -14.26 -8.83
N ARG A 45 -16.06 -15.52 -8.41
CA ARG A 45 -14.88 -16.37 -8.40
C ARG A 45 -14.96 -17.41 -9.50
N LEU A 46 -13.88 -17.57 -10.24
CA LEU A 46 -13.64 -18.68 -11.17
C LEU A 46 -12.45 -19.47 -10.66
N ARG A 47 -12.64 -20.75 -10.40
CA ARG A 47 -11.59 -21.60 -9.88
C ARG A 47 -11.50 -22.92 -10.64
N VAL A 48 -10.28 -23.37 -10.94
CA VAL A 48 -10.01 -24.68 -11.54
C VAL A 48 -8.70 -25.24 -11.00
N GLY A 49 -8.68 -26.54 -10.77
CA GLY A 49 -7.53 -27.25 -10.21
C GLY A 49 -7.73 -27.69 -8.76
N PRO A 50 -6.76 -28.39 -8.17
CA PRO A 50 -6.82 -28.90 -6.80
C PRO A 50 -7.01 -27.82 -5.74
N SER A 51 -7.41 -28.19 -4.53
CA SER A 51 -7.52 -27.33 -3.35
C SER A 51 -6.88 -28.04 -2.15
N THR A 52 -5.60 -28.40 -2.30
CA THR A 52 -4.88 -29.19 -1.30
C THR A 52 -3.95 -28.35 -0.45
N LYS A 53 -3.60 -27.17 -0.92
CA LYS A 53 -2.61 -26.26 -0.32
C LYS A 53 -3.26 -25.18 0.57
N PRO A 54 -2.54 -24.65 1.56
CA PRO A 54 -3.01 -23.55 2.40
C PRO A 54 -3.34 -22.29 1.60
N ASP A 55 -4.39 -21.55 2.00
CA ASP A 55 -4.80 -20.28 1.38
C ASP A 55 -4.33 -19.02 2.15
N TYR A 56 -3.77 -19.20 3.33
CA TYR A 56 -3.22 -18.17 4.21
C TYR A 56 -4.20 -17.04 4.60
N GLY A 57 -5.52 -17.26 4.45
CA GLY A 57 -6.54 -16.26 4.78
C GLY A 57 -6.44 -14.99 3.95
N LEU A 58 -6.01 -15.09 2.70
CA LEU A 58 -5.96 -13.94 1.76
C LEU A 58 -7.37 -13.41 1.45
N VAL A 59 -8.36 -14.29 1.44
CA VAL A 59 -9.78 -13.97 1.25
C VAL A 59 -10.52 -14.14 2.56
N VAL A 60 -11.14 -13.06 3.03
CA VAL A 60 -12.01 -13.04 4.23
C VAL A 60 -13.50 -13.04 3.87
N GLY A 61 -13.83 -12.68 2.62
CA GLY A 61 -15.18 -12.71 2.08
C GLY A 61 -15.72 -14.14 1.96
N ARG A 62 -17.04 -14.27 1.89
CA ARG A 62 -17.72 -15.56 1.72
C ARG A 62 -18.64 -15.53 0.51
N ALA A 63 -18.84 -16.69 -0.12
CA ALA A 63 -19.80 -16.85 -1.19
C ALA A 63 -21.21 -16.45 -0.73
N LYS A 64 -21.95 -15.80 -1.63
CA LYS A 64 -23.31 -15.28 -1.41
C LYS A 64 -24.23 -15.81 -2.48
N PRO A 65 -25.53 -15.92 -2.22
CA PRO A 65 -26.51 -16.36 -3.20
C PRO A 65 -26.51 -15.47 -4.46
N CYS A 66 -26.76 -16.09 -5.61
CA CYS A 66 -26.99 -15.44 -6.89
C CYS A 66 -28.01 -16.26 -7.75
N GLU A 67 -28.50 -15.63 -8.79
CA GLU A 67 -29.30 -16.36 -9.80
C GLU A 67 -28.35 -17.18 -10.68
N VAL A 68 -28.64 -18.48 -10.81
CA VAL A 68 -27.88 -19.40 -11.67
C VAL A 68 -28.82 -19.93 -12.74
N ALA A 69 -28.48 -19.74 -14.00
CA ALA A 69 -29.27 -20.24 -15.13
C ALA A 69 -28.35 -20.93 -16.15
N GLN A 70 -28.82 -22.07 -16.67
CA GLN A 70 -28.20 -22.77 -17.78
C GLN A 70 -28.94 -22.35 -19.09
N GLY A 71 -28.16 -21.89 -20.08
CA GLY A 71 -28.64 -21.52 -21.39
C GLY A 71 -28.45 -22.63 -22.43
N GLU A 72 -28.77 -22.32 -23.68
CA GLU A 72 -28.53 -23.20 -24.81
C GLU A 72 -27.04 -23.45 -25.06
N GLY A 73 -26.69 -24.60 -25.64
CA GLY A 73 -25.33 -24.94 -25.99
C GLY A 73 -24.38 -25.12 -24.79
N GLY A 74 -24.91 -25.38 -23.57
CA GLY A 74 -24.10 -25.54 -22.35
C GLY A 74 -23.60 -24.23 -21.76
N ALA A 75 -24.13 -23.08 -22.19
CA ALA A 75 -23.82 -21.78 -21.62
C ALA A 75 -24.39 -21.64 -20.20
N TRP A 76 -23.74 -20.83 -19.37
CA TRP A 76 -24.14 -20.54 -18.00
C TRP A 76 -24.21 -19.04 -17.74
N LYS A 77 -25.15 -18.62 -16.90
CA LYS A 77 -25.29 -17.26 -16.40
C LYS A 77 -25.39 -17.24 -14.89
N PHE A 78 -24.64 -16.36 -14.27
CA PHE A 78 -24.63 -16.09 -12.83
C PHE A 78 -24.92 -14.62 -12.64
N THR A 79 -26.06 -14.27 -12.03
CA THR A 79 -26.48 -12.87 -11.88
C THR A 79 -26.56 -12.49 -10.41
N ALA A 80 -25.89 -11.39 -10.04
CA ALA A 80 -25.91 -10.80 -8.71
C ALA A 80 -26.08 -9.27 -8.81
N GLY A 81 -27.26 -8.78 -8.46
CA GLY A 81 -27.60 -7.36 -8.64
C GLY A 81 -27.53 -6.94 -10.11
N GLU A 82 -26.79 -5.88 -10.40
CA GLU A 82 -26.64 -5.33 -11.76
C GLU A 82 -25.51 -6.02 -12.56
N THR A 83 -24.87 -7.06 -12.03
CA THR A 83 -23.73 -7.71 -12.68
C THR A 83 -24.06 -9.15 -13.04
N THR A 84 -23.70 -9.54 -14.26
CA THR A 84 -23.87 -10.91 -14.78
C THR A 84 -22.55 -11.44 -15.29
N LEU A 85 -22.17 -12.64 -14.83
CA LEU A 85 -21.11 -13.44 -15.42
C LEU A 85 -21.73 -14.46 -16.35
N GLU A 86 -21.33 -14.43 -17.62
CA GLU A 86 -21.74 -15.42 -18.63
C GLU A 86 -20.56 -16.33 -18.96
N LEU A 87 -20.79 -17.63 -19.04
CA LEU A 87 -19.82 -18.61 -19.53
C LEU A 87 -20.35 -19.27 -20.79
N ALA A 88 -19.52 -19.32 -21.84
CA ALA A 88 -19.73 -20.18 -22.98
C ALA A 88 -18.94 -21.48 -22.77
N ALA A 89 -19.55 -22.64 -23.10
CA ALA A 89 -18.97 -23.93 -22.83
C ALA A 89 -17.92 -24.35 -23.86
N THR A 90 -18.15 -24.04 -25.15
CA THR A 90 -17.29 -24.52 -26.24
C THR A 90 -17.09 -23.44 -27.29
N PRO A 91 -15.91 -22.81 -27.33
CA PRO A 91 -14.80 -22.90 -26.36
C PRO A 91 -15.15 -22.27 -25.03
N LEU A 92 -14.50 -22.71 -23.94
CA LEU A 92 -14.68 -22.08 -22.64
C LEU A 92 -14.23 -20.62 -22.68
N ARG A 93 -15.17 -19.72 -22.43
CA ARG A 93 -14.98 -18.27 -22.37
C ARG A 93 -15.88 -17.67 -21.33
N PHE A 94 -15.47 -16.55 -20.77
CA PHE A 94 -16.36 -15.74 -19.93
C PHE A 94 -16.62 -14.38 -20.54
N ARG A 95 -17.74 -13.79 -20.14
CA ARG A 95 -18.10 -12.39 -20.39
C ARG A 95 -18.70 -11.83 -19.10
N LEU A 96 -18.13 -10.74 -18.62
CA LEU A 96 -18.61 -10.01 -17.44
C LEU A 96 -19.39 -8.78 -17.91
N LEU A 97 -20.65 -8.71 -17.53
CA LEU A 97 -21.55 -7.60 -17.86
C LEU A 97 -21.87 -6.82 -16.60
N HIS A 98 -21.90 -5.51 -16.71
CA HIS A 98 -22.39 -4.60 -15.67
C HIS A 98 -23.49 -3.72 -16.27
N ARG A 99 -24.67 -3.68 -15.64
CA ARG A 99 -25.88 -3.01 -16.19
C ARG A 99 -26.17 -3.42 -17.62
N GLY A 100 -26.02 -4.70 -17.93
CA GLY A 100 -26.24 -5.26 -19.26
C GLY A 100 -25.16 -4.96 -20.30
N ALA A 101 -24.16 -4.13 -19.99
CA ALA A 101 -23.05 -3.81 -20.89
C ALA A 101 -21.81 -4.69 -20.58
N PRO A 102 -21.13 -5.25 -21.60
CA PRO A 102 -19.90 -6.01 -21.38
C PRO A 102 -18.77 -5.06 -20.94
N VAL A 103 -18.11 -5.38 -19.80
CA VAL A 103 -17.00 -4.63 -19.23
C VAL A 103 -15.68 -5.40 -19.31
N ALA A 104 -15.70 -6.73 -19.25
CA ALA A 104 -14.54 -7.60 -19.43
C ALA A 104 -14.93 -8.93 -20.06
N GLY A 105 -13.96 -9.66 -20.59
CA GLY A 105 -14.20 -11.00 -21.12
C GLY A 105 -12.92 -11.68 -21.55
N SER A 106 -13.02 -12.97 -21.84
CA SER A 106 -11.94 -13.75 -22.43
C SER A 106 -11.58 -13.25 -23.83
N ILE A 107 -10.36 -13.57 -24.25
CA ILE A 107 -9.93 -13.39 -25.64
C ILE A 107 -10.79 -14.23 -26.60
N THR A 108 -10.77 -13.86 -27.87
CA THR A 108 -11.44 -14.56 -28.98
C THR A 108 -10.46 -15.48 -29.71
N ASP A 109 -10.96 -16.26 -30.68
CA ASP A 109 -10.14 -17.16 -31.48
C ASP A 109 -9.16 -16.44 -32.42
N GLU A 110 -9.34 -15.12 -32.64
CA GLU A 110 -8.41 -14.29 -33.43
C GLU A 110 -7.14 -13.90 -32.66
N HIS A 111 -7.06 -14.19 -31.38
CA HIS A 111 -5.88 -13.88 -30.57
C HIS A 111 -4.81 -14.96 -30.76
N PHE A 112 -3.85 -14.67 -31.62
CA PHE A 112 -2.72 -15.55 -31.90
C PHE A 112 -1.41 -14.97 -31.37
N ARG A 113 -0.48 -15.88 -31.03
CA ARG A 113 0.94 -15.60 -30.87
C ARG A 113 1.69 -16.46 -31.90
N GLY A 114 2.20 -15.83 -32.95
CA GLY A 114 2.75 -16.56 -34.11
C GLY A 114 1.68 -17.46 -34.72
N TRP A 115 1.96 -18.76 -34.82
CA TRP A 115 1.04 -19.78 -35.34
C TRP A 115 0.19 -20.47 -34.28
N THR A 116 0.38 -20.12 -33.00
CA THR A 116 -0.30 -20.76 -31.88
C THR A 116 -1.34 -19.81 -31.27
N ARG A 117 -2.50 -20.32 -30.96
CA ARG A 117 -3.55 -19.55 -30.27
C ARG A 117 -3.25 -19.40 -28.79
N LEU A 118 -3.46 -18.21 -28.27
CA LEU A 118 -3.51 -18.01 -26.82
C LEU A 118 -4.78 -18.71 -26.27
N PRO A 119 -4.67 -19.54 -25.20
CA PRO A 119 -5.85 -20.10 -24.56
C PRO A 119 -6.57 -19.02 -23.73
N SER A 120 -7.91 -19.05 -23.72
CA SER A 120 -8.70 -18.25 -22.77
C SER A 120 -8.45 -18.71 -21.33
N PHE A 121 -8.44 -20.04 -21.15
CA PHE A 121 -8.01 -20.74 -19.95
C PHE A 121 -7.17 -21.94 -20.37
N GLY A 122 -6.03 -22.14 -19.72
CA GLY A 122 -5.12 -23.22 -20.04
C GLY A 122 -4.36 -23.75 -18.84
N ARG A 123 -4.03 -25.05 -18.89
CA ARG A 123 -3.16 -25.74 -17.94
C ARG A 123 -1.92 -26.24 -18.66
N VAL A 124 -0.75 -26.13 -18.05
CA VAL A 124 0.48 -26.74 -18.59
C VAL A 124 0.34 -28.27 -18.58
N ARG A 125 0.74 -28.92 -19.68
CA ARG A 125 0.62 -30.40 -19.85
C ARG A 125 1.35 -31.18 -18.77
N GLN A 126 2.47 -30.65 -18.29
CA GLN A 126 3.28 -31.22 -17.22
C GLN A 126 3.60 -30.13 -16.20
N GLY A 127 3.09 -30.27 -14.99
CA GLY A 127 3.27 -29.31 -13.89
C GLY A 127 1.99 -28.61 -13.45
N GLY A 128 2.09 -27.84 -12.38
CA GLY A 128 1.00 -27.12 -11.75
C GLY A 128 0.90 -25.67 -12.18
N GLN A 129 1.04 -25.36 -13.48
CA GLN A 129 1.00 -23.99 -13.97
C GLN A 129 -0.24 -23.74 -14.81
N TRP A 130 -0.80 -22.54 -14.67
CA TRP A 130 -2.04 -22.14 -15.32
C TRP A 130 -1.92 -20.80 -16.03
N THR A 131 -2.83 -20.58 -16.97
CA THR A 131 -2.95 -19.28 -17.64
C THR A 131 -4.40 -18.91 -17.85
N ALA A 132 -4.67 -17.61 -17.80
CA ALA A 132 -5.91 -17.02 -18.27
C ALA A 132 -5.63 -15.76 -19.10
N ALA A 133 -6.45 -15.49 -20.11
CA ALA A 133 -6.25 -14.36 -21.00
C ALA A 133 -7.53 -13.56 -21.18
N PHE A 134 -7.44 -12.27 -20.90
CA PHE A 134 -8.49 -11.27 -20.96
C PHE A 134 -8.33 -10.42 -22.21
N ALA A 135 -9.41 -10.12 -22.90
CA ALA A 135 -9.38 -9.20 -24.04
C ALA A 135 -9.18 -7.76 -23.54
N LEU A 136 -8.29 -7.02 -24.20
CA LEU A 136 -8.10 -5.58 -23.99
C LEU A 136 -8.51 -4.80 -25.22
N ALA A 137 -9.30 -3.74 -25.02
CA ALA A 137 -9.61 -2.78 -26.06
C ALA A 137 -8.35 -1.95 -26.42
N SER A 138 -8.38 -1.33 -27.61
CA SER A 138 -7.28 -0.46 -28.04
C SER A 138 -7.13 0.73 -27.08
N GLY A 139 -5.91 0.95 -26.58
CA GLY A 139 -5.61 2.05 -25.65
C GLY A 139 -6.17 1.89 -24.24
N GLU A 140 -6.82 0.77 -23.92
CA GLU A 140 -7.36 0.51 -22.59
C GLU A 140 -6.23 0.40 -21.55
N PRO A 141 -6.21 1.23 -20.50
CA PRO A 141 -5.18 1.17 -19.45
C PRO A 141 -5.53 0.11 -18.42
N VAL A 142 -4.47 -0.42 -17.78
CA VAL A 142 -4.59 -1.35 -16.64
C VAL A 142 -3.69 -0.86 -15.51
N TYR A 143 -4.19 -0.89 -14.27
CA TYR A 143 -3.52 -0.38 -13.09
C TYR A 143 -3.46 -1.44 -11.98
N GLY A 144 -2.71 -1.18 -10.88
CA GLY A 144 -2.55 -2.09 -9.77
C GLY A 144 -1.25 -2.89 -9.84
N LEU A 145 -1.29 -4.16 -9.45
CA LEU A 145 -0.19 -5.13 -9.42
C LEU A 145 0.89 -4.85 -8.35
N GLY A 146 0.50 -4.24 -7.24
CA GLY A 146 1.39 -3.97 -6.12
C GLY A 146 2.11 -2.63 -6.22
N GLU A 147 3.10 -2.44 -5.35
CA GLU A 147 4.01 -1.30 -5.41
C GLU A 147 4.96 -1.46 -6.60
N LYS A 148 4.80 -0.64 -7.60
CA LYS A 148 5.69 -0.64 -8.77
C LYS A 148 6.18 0.78 -9.03
N PHE A 149 7.49 0.94 -9.14
CA PHE A 149 8.17 2.23 -9.18
C PHE A 149 8.19 2.87 -10.58
N GLY A 150 7.94 2.06 -11.60
CA GLY A 150 7.80 2.49 -13.00
C GLY A 150 6.41 3.04 -13.32
N PRO A 151 6.03 3.12 -14.62
CA PRO A 151 4.76 3.70 -15.04
C PRO A 151 3.55 3.08 -14.36
N LEU A 152 2.59 3.91 -13.96
CA LEU A 152 1.37 3.46 -13.27
C LEU A 152 0.46 2.65 -14.20
N ASN A 153 0.34 3.05 -15.46
CA ASN A 153 -0.34 2.26 -16.48
C ASN A 153 0.54 1.07 -16.88
N LYS A 154 0.06 -0.14 -16.60
CA LYS A 154 0.81 -1.39 -16.85
C LYS A 154 0.73 -1.87 -18.30
N ARG A 155 -0.05 -1.22 -19.16
CA ARG A 155 -0.13 -1.61 -20.57
C ARG A 155 1.25 -1.55 -21.25
N GLY A 156 1.61 -2.61 -21.98
CA GLY A 156 2.92 -2.80 -22.60
C GLY A 156 3.98 -3.43 -21.70
N GLN A 157 3.64 -3.73 -20.44
CA GLN A 157 4.58 -4.24 -19.45
C GLN A 157 4.40 -5.74 -19.19
N LEU A 158 5.52 -6.40 -18.87
CA LEU A 158 5.58 -7.69 -18.19
C LEU A 158 5.85 -7.42 -16.72
N VAL A 159 4.92 -7.79 -15.84
CA VAL A 159 5.00 -7.53 -14.40
C VAL A 159 5.01 -8.85 -13.64
N HIS A 160 5.95 -8.99 -12.71
CA HIS A 160 6.01 -10.13 -11.81
C HIS A 160 5.48 -9.73 -10.44
N SER A 161 4.49 -10.48 -9.94
CA SER A 161 4.09 -10.44 -8.53
C SER A 161 4.99 -11.41 -7.77
N TRP A 162 6.14 -10.90 -7.34
CA TRP A 162 7.15 -11.59 -6.57
C TRP A 162 7.78 -10.58 -5.60
N VAL A 163 7.76 -10.89 -4.31
CA VAL A 163 8.29 -10.02 -3.25
C VAL A 163 9.81 -10.13 -3.23
N VAL A 164 10.51 -9.01 -3.27
CA VAL A 164 11.99 -9.00 -3.34
C VAL A 164 12.53 -7.83 -2.54
N ASP A 165 13.63 -8.04 -1.82
CA ASP A 165 14.47 -6.95 -1.32
C ASP A 165 15.12 -6.24 -2.51
N ALA A 166 14.42 -5.24 -3.02
CA ALA A 166 14.78 -4.58 -4.27
C ALA A 166 16.02 -3.68 -4.15
N LEU A 167 16.36 -3.27 -2.93
CA LEU A 167 17.43 -2.33 -2.62
C LEU A 167 17.46 -1.16 -3.60
N GLY A 168 16.51 -0.27 -3.45
CA GLY A 168 16.26 0.85 -4.36
C GLY A 168 14.88 0.78 -5.00
N VAL A 169 14.56 1.84 -5.76
CA VAL A 169 13.25 2.02 -6.40
C VAL A 169 13.36 2.25 -7.92
N ASN A 170 14.42 1.74 -8.52
CA ASN A 170 14.82 2.02 -9.90
C ASN A 170 14.68 0.82 -10.86
N THR A 171 14.06 -0.27 -10.41
CA THR A 171 13.84 -1.49 -11.20
C THR A 171 12.38 -1.92 -11.17
N GLY A 172 12.04 -3.00 -11.89
CA GLY A 172 10.74 -3.66 -11.82
C GLY A 172 10.52 -4.51 -10.55
N LEU A 173 11.57 -4.70 -9.74
CA LEU A 173 11.52 -5.41 -8.47
C LEU A 173 10.85 -4.53 -7.41
N SER A 174 10.20 -5.14 -6.42
CA SER A 174 9.55 -4.40 -5.33
C SER A 174 9.34 -5.25 -4.09
N TYR A 175 9.35 -4.57 -2.95
CA TYR A 175 9.14 -5.16 -1.62
C TYR A 175 7.69 -5.63 -1.40
N LYS A 176 6.72 -5.05 -2.12
CA LYS A 176 5.28 -5.28 -1.91
C LYS A 176 4.57 -5.56 -3.21
N ASN A 177 3.85 -6.66 -3.26
CA ASN A 177 3.09 -7.05 -4.43
C ASN A 177 1.65 -7.43 -4.07
N ALA A 178 0.76 -7.28 -5.03
CA ALA A 178 -0.60 -7.78 -4.97
C ALA A 178 -1.02 -8.16 -6.40
N PRO A 179 -1.35 -9.42 -6.67
CA PRO A 179 -1.78 -9.87 -8.00
C PRO A 179 -3.23 -9.43 -8.28
N PHE A 180 -3.48 -8.15 -8.10
CA PHE A 180 -4.76 -7.48 -8.33
C PHE A 180 -4.58 -6.34 -9.34
N ALA A 181 -5.33 -6.41 -10.43
CA ALA A 181 -5.34 -5.40 -11.49
C ALA A 181 -6.75 -4.94 -11.78
N TRP A 182 -6.87 -3.70 -12.27
CA TRP A 182 -8.15 -3.14 -12.70
C TRP A 182 -8.00 -2.18 -13.89
N SER A 183 -9.09 -1.97 -14.59
CA SER A 183 -9.22 -1.00 -15.68
C SER A 183 -10.46 -0.14 -15.45
N PRO A 184 -10.42 1.17 -15.79
CA PRO A 184 -11.63 1.99 -15.86
C PRO A 184 -12.54 1.58 -17.02
N GLY A 185 -12.11 0.61 -17.84
CA GLY A 185 -12.82 0.18 -19.03
C GLY A 185 -12.84 1.25 -20.12
N THR A 186 -13.80 1.10 -21.05
CA THR A 186 -13.99 1.99 -22.21
C THR A 186 -15.24 2.86 -22.06
N GLY A 187 -15.65 3.21 -20.83
CA GLY A 187 -16.80 4.08 -20.55
C GLY A 187 -18.13 3.35 -20.27
N LYS A 188 -18.10 2.02 -20.14
CA LYS A 188 -19.29 1.19 -19.81
C LYS A 188 -19.26 0.64 -18.37
N GLY A 189 -18.31 1.04 -17.57
CA GLY A 189 -18.01 0.55 -16.24
C GLY A 189 -16.55 0.11 -16.12
N ALA A 190 -16.10 -0.03 -14.88
CA ALA A 190 -14.78 -0.53 -14.54
C ALA A 190 -14.81 -2.05 -14.29
N TRP A 191 -13.68 -2.71 -14.51
CA TRP A 191 -13.50 -4.11 -14.16
C TRP A 191 -12.20 -4.32 -13.41
N GLY A 192 -12.12 -5.44 -12.66
CA GLY A 192 -10.91 -5.85 -11.97
C GLY A 192 -10.76 -7.37 -11.96
N VAL A 193 -9.53 -7.81 -11.75
CA VAL A 193 -9.18 -9.20 -11.53
C VAL A 193 -8.19 -9.32 -10.38
N PHE A 194 -8.47 -10.23 -9.47
CA PHE A 194 -7.54 -10.66 -8.42
C PHE A 194 -7.20 -12.13 -8.63
N VAL A 195 -5.93 -12.45 -8.74
CA VAL A 195 -5.42 -13.82 -8.78
C VAL A 195 -5.18 -14.27 -7.35
N HIS A 196 -6.03 -15.16 -6.85
CA HIS A 196 -5.98 -15.64 -5.47
C HIS A 196 -4.94 -16.75 -5.34
N THR A 197 -3.71 -16.37 -5.09
CA THR A 197 -2.59 -17.29 -4.86
C THR A 197 -1.53 -16.62 -3.99
N PRO A 198 -0.79 -17.34 -3.14
CA PRO A 198 0.45 -16.86 -2.53
C PRO A 198 1.67 -17.06 -3.44
N ALA A 199 1.55 -17.84 -4.52
CA ALA A 199 2.64 -18.16 -5.44
C ALA A 199 2.91 -17.03 -6.44
N THR A 200 3.94 -17.20 -7.25
CA THR A 200 4.34 -16.24 -8.28
C THR A 200 3.28 -16.11 -9.37
N VAL A 201 2.96 -14.87 -9.74
CA VAL A 201 2.12 -14.55 -10.89
C VAL A 201 2.89 -13.66 -11.85
N THR A 202 2.90 -14.04 -13.13
CA THR A 202 3.43 -13.20 -14.22
C THR A 202 2.28 -12.59 -15.01
N HIS A 203 2.29 -11.29 -15.17
CA HIS A 203 1.25 -10.51 -15.83
C HIS A 203 1.79 -9.89 -17.12
N GLY A 204 1.33 -10.36 -18.28
CA GLY A 204 1.61 -9.75 -19.57
C GLY A 204 0.46 -8.82 -19.97
N VAL A 205 0.56 -7.54 -19.66
CA VAL A 205 -0.51 -6.56 -19.88
C VAL A 205 -0.37 -5.89 -21.24
N GLY A 206 -0.98 -6.42 -22.27
CA GLY A 206 -0.77 -5.94 -23.64
C GLY A 206 0.72 -5.99 -24.02
N TYR A 207 1.46 -6.93 -23.43
CA TYR A 207 2.89 -7.05 -23.57
C TYR A 207 3.26 -7.50 -24.99
N PRO A 208 4.19 -6.81 -25.69
CA PRO A 208 4.43 -7.01 -27.12
C PRO A 208 4.76 -8.44 -27.53
N ASP A 209 5.59 -9.13 -26.73
CA ASP A 209 6.02 -10.48 -27.04
C ASP A 209 4.92 -11.53 -26.84
N TRP A 210 3.85 -11.19 -26.13
CA TRP A 210 2.73 -12.09 -25.87
C TRP A 210 1.52 -11.70 -26.72
N SER A 211 0.94 -10.52 -26.48
CA SER A 211 -0.17 -9.99 -27.27
C SER A 211 -0.51 -8.54 -26.87
N HIS A 212 -0.50 -7.61 -27.80
CA HIS A 212 -0.97 -6.23 -27.58
C HIS A 212 -2.46 -6.13 -27.22
N ARG A 213 -3.24 -7.16 -27.54
CA ARG A 213 -4.72 -7.19 -27.41
C ARG A 213 -5.20 -7.95 -26.19
N SER A 214 -4.27 -8.41 -25.36
CA SER A 214 -4.63 -9.29 -24.23
C SER A 214 -3.90 -8.89 -22.96
N TYR A 215 -4.59 -9.05 -21.84
CA TYR A 215 -3.97 -9.17 -20.54
C TYR A 215 -3.90 -10.66 -20.21
N VAL A 216 -2.70 -11.20 -20.12
CA VAL A 216 -2.44 -12.62 -19.86
C VAL A 216 -1.84 -12.76 -18.48
N VAL A 217 -2.43 -13.63 -17.66
CA VAL A 217 -1.86 -14.06 -16.38
C VAL A 217 -1.31 -15.47 -16.51
N HIS A 218 -0.11 -15.68 -15.97
CA HIS A 218 0.52 -16.97 -15.80
C HIS A 218 0.75 -17.21 -14.33
N VAL A 219 0.20 -18.31 -13.80
CA VAL A 219 0.16 -18.62 -12.37
C VAL A 219 0.99 -19.88 -12.11
N ASP A 220 1.95 -19.78 -11.21
CA ASP A 220 2.82 -20.88 -10.81
C ASP A 220 2.32 -21.53 -9.51
N ASP A 221 1.09 -22.07 -9.56
CA ASP A 221 0.41 -22.72 -8.43
C ASP A 221 -0.39 -23.94 -8.91
N GLU A 222 -0.86 -24.78 -7.98
CA GLU A 222 -1.65 -25.99 -8.26
C GLU A 222 -3.03 -25.70 -8.88
N ALA A 223 -3.55 -24.48 -8.71
CA ALA A 223 -4.86 -24.05 -9.21
C ALA A 223 -4.81 -22.68 -9.86
N LEU A 224 -5.71 -22.43 -10.79
CA LEU A 224 -6.08 -21.10 -11.24
C LEU A 224 -7.30 -20.65 -10.43
N ASP A 225 -7.17 -19.59 -9.67
CA ASP A 225 -8.21 -19.06 -8.82
C ASP A 225 -8.32 -17.54 -9.02
N LEU A 226 -9.38 -17.09 -9.67
CA LEU A 226 -9.59 -15.73 -10.11
C LEU A 226 -10.84 -15.14 -9.48
N PHE A 227 -10.73 -13.95 -8.91
CA PHE A 227 -11.89 -13.13 -8.61
C PHE A 227 -12.03 -12.05 -9.66
N LEU A 228 -13.21 -11.95 -10.25
CA LEU A 228 -13.59 -10.95 -11.25
C LEU A 228 -14.49 -9.91 -10.60
N PHE A 229 -14.20 -8.65 -10.86
CA PHE A 229 -14.98 -7.53 -10.33
C PHE A 229 -15.53 -6.64 -11.43
N ALA A 230 -16.74 -6.12 -11.23
CA ALA A 230 -17.33 -5.08 -12.05
C ALA A 230 -18.06 -4.04 -11.21
N ALA A 231 -17.88 -2.77 -11.55
CA ALA A 231 -18.51 -1.64 -10.88
C ALA A 231 -18.63 -0.44 -11.83
N ASP A 232 -19.36 0.60 -11.42
CA ASP A 232 -19.48 1.84 -12.21
C ASP A 232 -18.14 2.57 -12.34
N THR A 233 -17.28 2.48 -11.31
CA THR A 233 -16.05 3.24 -11.22
C THR A 233 -14.89 2.38 -10.66
N PRO A 234 -13.64 2.77 -10.90
CA PRO A 234 -12.48 2.14 -10.25
C PRO A 234 -12.53 2.15 -8.72
N ALA A 235 -13.10 3.19 -8.11
CA ALA A 235 -13.31 3.25 -6.66
C ALA A 235 -14.20 2.08 -6.17
N GLY A 236 -15.27 1.75 -6.93
CA GLY A 236 -16.10 0.58 -6.66
C GLY A 236 -15.34 -0.74 -6.79
N ILE A 237 -14.37 -0.84 -7.71
CA ILE A 237 -13.51 -2.03 -7.83
C ILE A 237 -12.59 -2.18 -6.60
N ILE A 238 -11.98 -1.09 -6.13
CA ILE A 238 -11.17 -1.06 -4.90
C ILE A 238 -12.04 -1.45 -3.67
N ASP A 239 -13.25 -0.93 -3.61
CA ASP A 239 -14.22 -1.26 -2.55
C ASP A 239 -14.54 -2.76 -2.52
N LEU A 240 -14.88 -3.37 -3.65
CA LEU A 240 -15.15 -4.80 -3.77
C LEU A 240 -13.92 -5.65 -3.41
N TYR A 241 -12.75 -5.27 -3.89
CA TYR A 241 -11.50 -5.97 -3.59
C TYR A 241 -11.17 -5.94 -2.10
N THR A 242 -11.29 -4.79 -1.45
CA THR A 242 -10.99 -4.68 -0.01
C THR A 242 -12.09 -5.27 0.87
N GLN A 243 -13.35 -5.37 0.42
CA GLN A 243 -14.36 -6.21 1.08
C GLN A 243 -13.97 -7.68 1.05
N LEU A 244 -13.42 -8.14 -0.08
CA LEU A 244 -13.03 -9.54 -0.26
C LEU A 244 -11.79 -9.90 0.54
N THR A 245 -10.75 -9.04 0.53
CA THR A 245 -9.42 -9.31 1.12
C THR A 245 -9.23 -8.73 2.52
N GLY A 246 -10.24 -8.06 3.05
CA GLY A 246 -10.24 -7.37 4.35
C GLY A 246 -10.07 -5.86 4.21
N ARG A 247 -10.87 -5.14 4.98
CA ARG A 247 -10.80 -3.67 5.05
C ARG A 247 -9.49 -3.20 5.68
N PRO A 248 -8.98 -2.03 5.27
CA PRO A 248 -7.87 -1.40 5.97
C PRO A 248 -8.17 -1.18 7.45
N ALA A 249 -7.22 -1.49 8.31
CA ALA A 249 -7.34 -1.14 9.72
C ALA A 249 -7.14 0.38 9.91
N SER A 250 -7.76 0.93 10.96
CA SER A 250 -7.50 2.30 11.38
C SER A 250 -6.08 2.44 11.94
N VAL A 251 -5.54 3.65 11.88
CA VAL A 251 -4.22 3.98 12.45
C VAL A 251 -4.37 5.02 13.56
N PRO A 252 -3.47 5.02 14.56
CA PRO A 252 -3.52 5.99 15.63
C PRO A 252 -3.14 7.39 15.13
N MET A 253 -3.69 8.44 15.78
CA MET A 253 -3.41 9.83 15.39
C MET A 253 -1.92 10.18 15.44
N TRP A 254 -1.19 9.68 16.45
CA TRP A 254 0.26 9.89 16.56
C TRP A 254 1.06 9.27 15.39
N GLY A 255 0.52 8.22 14.75
CA GLY A 255 1.11 7.65 13.54
C GLY A 255 1.14 8.63 12.36
N LEU A 256 0.25 9.64 12.35
CA LEU A 256 0.17 10.67 11.32
C LEU A 256 1.19 11.80 11.50
N GLY A 257 1.78 11.92 12.68
CA GLY A 257 2.87 12.85 12.97
C GLY A 257 4.18 12.45 12.33
N LEU A 258 5.22 13.23 12.54
CA LEU A 258 6.55 12.95 12.02
C LEU A 258 7.20 11.79 12.82
N TRP A 259 7.82 10.87 12.07
CA TRP A 259 8.72 9.86 12.59
C TRP A 259 10.16 10.24 12.24
N VAL A 260 11.07 10.07 13.20
CA VAL A 260 12.49 10.40 13.03
C VAL A 260 13.34 9.19 13.33
N SER A 261 14.30 8.90 12.45
CA SER A 261 15.30 7.85 12.64
C SER A 261 16.53 8.08 11.76
N ARG A 262 17.59 7.38 12.08
CA ARG A 262 18.75 7.12 11.20
C ARG A 262 18.88 5.61 11.01
N ALA A 263 19.78 5.16 10.14
CA ALA A 263 20.12 3.74 10.02
C ALA A 263 20.40 3.11 11.39
N TYR A 264 21.10 3.84 12.26
CA TYR A 264 21.03 3.67 13.72
C TYR A 264 21.62 4.85 14.48
N TYR A 265 21.08 5.12 15.64
CA TYR A 265 21.72 5.92 16.69
C TYR A 265 22.72 5.05 17.43
N LYS A 266 23.93 5.53 17.67
CA LYS A 266 25.01 4.72 18.25
C LYS A 266 24.77 4.42 19.71
N THR A 267 24.18 5.36 20.44
CA THR A 267 23.89 5.23 21.87
C THR A 267 22.49 5.77 22.20
N PRO A 268 21.89 5.37 23.32
CA PRO A 268 20.63 5.94 23.79
C PRO A 268 20.74 7.43 24.12
N GLU A 269 21.94 7.90 24.55
CA GLU A 269 22.18 9.33 24.81
C GLU A 269 22.12 10.15 23.53
N GLU A 270 22.67 9.66 22.42
CA GLU A 270 22.56 10.30 21.11
C GLU A 270 21.07 10.41 20.69
N ALA A 271 20.28 9.36 20.89
CA ALA A 271 18.86 9.39 20.61
C ALA A 271 18.11 10.40 21.49
N ALA A 272 18.43 10.46 22.78
CA ALA A 272 17.87 11.45 23.71
C ALA A 272 18.27 12.89 23.36
N GLU A 273 19.51 13.11 22.89
CA GLU A 273 19.96 14.41 22.40
C GLU A 273 19.16 14.85 21.15
N VAL A 274 18.93 13.92 20.22
CA VAL A 274 18.07 14.20 19.03
C VAL A 274 16.66 14.55 19.48
N ALA A 275 16.08 13.83 20.44
CA ALA A 275 14.77 14.13 21.00
C ALA A 275 14.69 15.54 21.60
N ALA A 276 15.72 15.93 22.39
CA ALA A 276 15.84 17.27 22.95
C ALA A 276 15.99 18.34 21.86
N LYS A 277 16.81 18.10 20.84
CA LYS A 277 16.98 19.01 19.69
C LYS A 277 15.70 19.23 18.90
N LEU A 278 14.88 18.18 18.67
CA LEU A 278 13.58 18.33 18.02
C LEU A 278 12.74 19.42 18.70
N ARG A 279 12.64 19.39 20.03
CA ARG A 279 11.88 20.39 20.80
C ARG A 279 12.56 21.74 20.82
N ALA A 280 13.89 21.81 21.02
CA ALA A 280 14.66 23.06 21.03
C ALA A 280 14.53 23.81 19.69
N HIS A 281 14.56 23.08 18.57
CA HIS A 281 14.42 23.62 17.22
C HIS A 281 12.97 23.79 16.77
N LYS A 282 12.00 23.44 17.62
CA LYS A 282 10.55 23.49 17.33
C LYS A 282 10.19 22.67 16.08
N ILE A 283 10.79 21.50 15.92
CA ILE A 283 10.46 20.55 14.89
C ILE A 283 9.38 19.60 15.45
N PRO A 284 8.15 19.63 14.93
CA PRO A 284 7.10 18.74 15.40
C PRO A 284 7.48 17.28 15.12
N CYS A 285 7.25 16.41 16.11
CA CYS A 285 7.57 14.98 15.99
C CYS A 285 6.79 14.16 17.02
N ASP A 286 6.35 12.95 16.64
CA ASP A 286 5.64 12.03 17.53
C ASP A 286 6.44 10.77 17.85
N VAL A 287 7.29 10.28 16.94
CA VAL A 287 7.96 8.99 17.12
C VAL A 287 9.45 9.10 16.79
N LEU A 288 10.28 8.53 17.69
CA LEU A 288 11.68 8.28 17.42
C LEU A 288 11.89 6.77 17.29
N THR A 289 12.54 6.34 16.20
CA THR A 289 12.84 4.93 15.95
C THR A 289 14.29 4.62 16.28
N LEU A 290 14.50 3.63 17.14
CA LEU A 290 15.77 2.96 17.33
C LEU A 290 15.90 1.88 16.26
N ASP A 291 16.49 2.26 15.13
CA ASP A 291 16.56 1.45 13.91
C ASP A 291 17.78 0.54 13.90
N GLY A 292 17.68 -0.60 13.22
CA GLY A 292 18.75 -1.54 12.99
C GLY A 292 19.50 -1.95 14.26
N ARG A 293 20.68 -1.43 14.46
CA ARG A 293 21.59 -1.80 15.56
C ARG A 293 21.44 -0.95 16.81
N ALA A 294 20.52 0.01 16.80
CA ALA A 294 20.42 0.95 17.92
C ALA A 294 20.10 0.26 19.25
N ALA A 295 19.22 -0.76 19.24
CA ALA A 295 18.77 -1.46 20.44
C ALA A 295 19.52 -2.77 20.71
N TRP A 296 19.89 -3.51 19.68
CA TRP A 296 20.37 -4.88 19.75
C TRP A 296 21.90 -4.97 19.66
N LYS A 297 22.45 -6.09 20.13
CA LYS A 297 23.83 -6.46 19.80
C LYS A 297 23.99 -6.55 18.30
N VAL A 298 25.10 -6.04 17.79
CA VAL A 298 25.38 -6.03 16.33
C VAL A 298 25.42 -7.46 15.79
N GLU A 299 25.93 -8.39 16.56
CA GLU A 299 26.12 -9.79 16.19
C GLU A 299 24.81 -10.56 16.16
N THR A 300 23.93 -10.35 17.16
CA THR A 300 22.66 -11.08 17.27
C THR A 300 21.55 -10.49 16.40
N ARG A 301 21.62 -9.19 16.10
CA ARG A 301 20.63 -8.38 15.39
C ARG A 301 19.29 -8.27 16.11
N VAL A 302 18.61 -9.38 16.34
CA VAL A 302 17.36 -9.44 17.10
C VAL A 302 17.36 -10.70 17.95
N ASP A 303 17.42 -10.54 19.26
CA ASP A 303 17.25 -11.59 20.25
C ASP A 303 16.26 -11.20 21.35
N PHE A 304 15.52 -10.10 21.18
CA PHE A 304 14.57 -9.49 22.14
C PHE A 304 15.20 -9.05 23.45
N GLU A 305 16.52 -8.96 23.49
CA GLU A 305 17.29 -8.47 24.63
C GLU A 305 18.03 -7.18 24.24
N TRP A 306 17.98 -6.19 25.12
CA TRP A 306 18.74 -4.96 24.93
C TRP A 306 20.24 -5.25 25.01
N ASP A 307 21.01 -4.54 24.19
CA ASP A 307 22.48 -4.56 24.32
C ASP A 307 22.88 -4.06 25.72
N PRO A 308 23.47 -4.92 26.61
CA PRO A 308 23.70 -4.54 27.97
C PRO A 308 24.79 -3.47 28.13
N ASP A 309 25.68 -3.34 27.14
CA ASP A 309 26.77 -2.34 27.19
C ASP A 309 26.24 -0.94 26.86
N ARG A 310 25.27 -0.85 25.92
CA ARG A 310 24.64 0.43 25.52
C ARG A 310 23.39 0.74 26.32
N PHE A 311 22.62 -0.26 26.71
CA PHE A 311 21.36 -0.12 27.45
C PHE A 311 21.44 -0.85 28.82
N PRO A 312 22.35 -0.44 29.74
CA PRO A 312 22.44 -1.06 31.08
C PRO A 312 21.14 -0.86 31.88
N ASN A 313 20.36 0.15 31.56
CA ASN A 313 19.04 0.39 32.13
C ASN A 313 18.11 0.86 31.01
N PRO A 314 17.48 -0.06 30.24
CA PRO A 314 16.64 0.30 29.08
C PRO A 314 15.47 1.23 29.45
N ARG A 315 14.78 0.97 30.59
CA ARG A 315 13.66 1.81 31.04
C ARG A 315 14.05 3.26 31.27
N ALA A 316 15.20 3.49 31.89
CA ALA A 316 15.70 4.85 32.12
C ALA A 316 16.09 5.52 30.80
N ALA A 317 16.76 4.79 29.91
CA ALA A 317 17.13 5.29 28.58
C ALA A 317 15.92 5.68 27.74
N LEU A 318 14.90 4.82 27.66
CA LEU A 318 13.67 5.12 26.95
C LEU A 318 12.87 6.26 27.60
N ALA A 319 12.86 6.31 28.95
CA ALA A 319 12.19 7.40 29.67
C ALA A 319 12.83 8.76 29.38
N ALA A 320 14.15 8.83 29.20
CA ALA A 320 14.85 10.07 28.83
C ALA A 320 14.42 10.60 27.45
N ILE A 321 14.20 9.70 26.49
CA ILE A 321 13.67 10.07 25.16
C ILE A 321 12.19 10.49 25.28
N LYS A 322 11.39 9.71 26.02
CA LYS A 322 9.95 9.95 26.21
C LYS A 322 9.64 11.22 27.02
N ALA A 323 10.61 11.73 27.81
CA ALA A 323 10.49 13.03 28.49
C ALA A 323 10.30 14.22 27.53
N HIS A 324 10.55 14.01 26.25
CA HIS A 324 10.29 14.96 25.16
C HIS A 324 9.00 14.68 24.41
N ASP A 325 8.00 14.00 25.01
CA ASP A 325 6.70 13.67 24.42
C ASP A 325 6.81 12.89 23.10
N LEU A 326 7.79 11.96 23.03
CA LEU A 326 7.99 11.07 21.89
C LEU A 326 7.58 9.64 22.26
N ARG A 327 7.04 8.92 21.28
CA ARG A 327 6.88 7.47 21.32
C ARG A 327 8.14 6.80 20.78
N ILE A 328 8.36 5.56 21.21
CA ILE A 328 9.53 4.77 20.83
C ILE A 328 9.11 3.66 19.89
N CYS A 329 9.73 3.62 18.71
CA CYS A 329 9.71 2.51 17.79
C CYS A 329 11.05 1.75 17.88
N VAL A 330 11.01 0.41 17.84
CA VAL A 330 12.23 -0.40 17.69
C VAL A 330 12.13 -1.23 16.41
N TRP A 331 13.29 -1.48 15.81
CA TRP A 331 13.43 -2.25 14.58
C TRP A 331 13.62 -3.75 14.92
N GLU A 332 13.08 -4.61 14.06
CA GLU A 332 13.34 -6.02 14.03
C GLU A 332 13.25 -6.60 12.61
N TYR A 333 13.71 -7.85 12.46
CA TYR A 333 13.54 -8.65 11.26
C TYR A 333 13.32 -10.13 11.63
N PRO A 334 12.71 -10.97 10.77
CA PRO A 334 12.25 -12.31 11.18
C PRO A 334 13.33 -13.40 10.99
N TYR A 335 14.60 -13.05 11.16
CA TYR A 335 15.73 -13.95 10.96
C TYR A 335 16.56 -14.08 12.24
N VAL A 336 17.05 -15.28 12.47
CA VAL A 336 17.81 -15.63 13.68
C VAL A 336 19.22 -16.02 13.28
N TRP A 337 20.22 -15.25 13.75
CA TRP A 337 21.62 -15.55 13.54
C TRP A 337 21.98 -16.93 14.10
N VAL A 338 22.74 -17.74 13.32
CA VAL A 338 23.08 -19.14 13.69
C VAL A 338 23.86 -19.28 15.00
N HIS A 339 24.54 -18.23 15.43
CA HIS A 339 25.24 -18.17 16.72
C HIS A 339 24.47 -17.39 17.81
N SER A 340 23.25 -16.94 17.55
CA SER A 340 22.39 -16.36 18.57
C SER A 340 21.95 -17.43 19.58
N PRO A 341 21.83 -17.09 20.86
CA PRO A 341 21.24 -18.00 21.86
C PRO A 341 19.85 -18.52 21.47
N LEU A 342 19.09 -17.72 20.69
CA LEU A 342 17.75 -18.10 20.21
C LEU A 342 17.79 -19.23 19.18
N PHE A 343 18.85 -19.37 18.37
CA PHE A 343 18.89 -20.32 17.29
C PHE A 343 18.72 -21.77 17.79
N ALA A 344 19.49 -22.18 18.78
CA ALA A 344 19.43 -23.54 19.32
C ALA A 344 18.06 -23.83 19.97
N ASP A 345 17.47 -22.88 20.68
CA ASP A 345 16.14 -23.03 21.30
C ASP A 345 15.06 -23.17 20.24
N LEU A 346 15.00 -22.25 19.26
CA LEU A 346 13.97 -22.28 18.21
C LEU A 346 14.10 -23.51 17.29
N ALA A 347 15.35 -23.90 16.96
CA ALA A 347 15.61 -25.13 16.21
C ALA A 347 15.12 -26.37 16.95
N SER A 348 15.41 -26.49 18.26
CA SER A 348 14.98 -27.63 19.07
C SER A 348 13.46 -27.76 19.19
N ARG A 349 12.73 -26.66 19.05
CA ARG A 349 11.25 -26.59 19.06
C ARG A 349 10.63 -26.81 17.69
N GLY A 350 11.41 -26.86 16.60
CA GLY A 350 10.93 -26.90 15.24
C GLY A 350 10.26 -25.57 14.79
N TYR A 351 10.73 -24.43 15.27
CA TYR A 351 10.14 -23.11 15.02
C TYR A 351 10.78 -22.37 13.84
N LEU A 352 11.70 -23.01 13.15
CA LEU A 352 12.40 -22.48 11.97
C LEU A 352 11.95 -23.23 10.72
N LEU A 353 11.97 -22.54 9.57
CA LEU A 353 11.83 -23.22 8.27
C LEU A 353 12.94 -24.23 8.11
N THR A 354 12.65 -25.34 7.43
CA THR A 354 13.59 -26.46 7.27
C THR A 354 13.96 -26.70 5.80
N THR A 355 15.06 -27.43 5.62
CA THR A 355 15.38 -28.09 4.35
C THR A 355 14.51 -29.33 4.17
N ALA A 356 14.59 -29.97 3.01
CA ALA A 356 13.92 -31.25 2.74
C ALA A 356 14.37 -32.38 3.69
N ASP A 357 15.59 -32.29 4.24
CA ASP A 357 16.15 -33.26 5.18
C ASP A 357 15.69 -33.00 6.63
N GLY A 358 14.98 -31.90 6.87
CA GLY A 358 14.45 -31.53 8.18
C GLY A 358 15.39 -30.67 9.04
N ASP A 359 16.55 -30.29 8.55
CA ASP A 359 17.47 -29.38 9.24
C ASP A 359 16.97 -27.93 9.09
N PRO A 360 17.25 -27.04 10.07
CA PRO A 360 16.95 -25.62 9.93
C PRO A 360 17.52 -25.03 8.65
N TYR A 361 16.69 -24.33 7.88
CA TYR A 361 17.15 -23.68 6.65
C TYR A 361 17.97 -22.43 7.00
N VAL A 362 19.27 -22.47 6.70
CA VAL A 362 20.21 -21.37 6.90
C VAL A 362 20.53 -20.72 5.57
N PHE A 363 20.44 -19.40 5.50
CA PHE A 363 20.84 -18.62 4.33
C PHE A 363 21.90 -17.57 4.70
N GLY A 364 22.76 -17.26 3.75
CA GLY A 364 23.76 -16.20 3.86
C GLY A 364 23.43 -15.01 2.99
N TRP A 365 23.95 -13.86 3.36
CA TRP A 365 23.83 -12.62 2.60
C TRP A 365 25.03 -12.47 1.66
N ASP A 366 24.85 -11.78 0.54
CA ASP A 366 25.99 -11.43 -0.32
C ASP A 366 26.90 -10.45 0.41
N THR A 367 28.06 -10.93 0.79
CA THR A 367 29.10 -10.16 1.50
C THR A 367 30.29 -9.81 0.62
N THR A 368 30.16 -9.92 -0.70
CA THR A 368 31.24 -9.62 -1.66
C THR A 368 31.77 -8.20 -1.43
N PRO A 369 33.09 -8.02 -1.19
CA PRO A 369 33.66 -6.69 -0.93
C PRO A 369 33.41 -5.73 -2.08
N GLY A 370 32.96 -4.51 -1.74
CA GLY A 370 32.71 -3.43 -2.73
C GLY A 370 31.33 -3.45 -3.38
N THR A 371 30.49 -4.43 -3.10
CA THR A 371 29.12 -4.51 -3.66
C THR A 371 28.07 -3.83 -2.76
N SER A 372 28.39 -3.58 -1.49
CA SER A 372 27.46 -2.92 -0.58
C SER A 372 27.16 -1.48 -0.98
N PRO A 373 25.91 -1.12 -1.28
CA PRO A 373 25.51 0.27 -1.57
C PRO A 373 25.58 1.18 -0.34
N PHE A 374 25.73 0.59 0.86
CA PHE A 374 25.81 1.30 2.14
C PHE A 374 27.25 1.64 2.53
N GLY A 375 28.23 1.25 1.73
CA GLY A 375 29.66 1.43 2.03
C GLY A 375 30.05 0.74 3.33
N LYS A 376 30.75 1.49 4.22
CA LYS A 376 31.18 0.99 5.53
C LYS A 376 30.19 1.31 6.67
N VAL A 377 29.07 1.96 6.37
CA VAL A 377 28.12 2.41 7.40
C VAL A 377 27.40 1.24 8.04
N LEU A 378 26.99 0.26 7.22
CA LEU A 378 26.33 -0.94 7.70
C LEU A 378 27.25 -2.17 7.56
N THR A 379 27.32 -2.99 8.63
CA THR A 379 27.98 -4.30 8.54
C THR A 379 27.08 -5.27 7.78
N PRO A 380 27.66 -6.25 7.06
CA PRO A 380 26.89 -7.33 6.46
C PRO A 380 25.95 -7.99 7.48
N LEU A 381 24.81 -8.47 7.00
CA LEU A 381 23.92 -9.27 7.83
C LEU A 381 24.54 -10.67 8.03
N PRO A 382 24.35 -11.30 9.21
CA PRO A 382 24.93 -12.59 9.50
C PRO A 382 24.17 -13.73 8.85
N GLU A 383 24.81 -14.89 8.69
CA GLU A 383 24.10 -16.14 8.35
C GLU A 383 22.97 -16.38 9.34
N SER A 384 21.79 -16.66 8.83
CA SER A 384 20.57 -16.68 9.64
C SER A 384 19.63 -17.78 9.19
N ALA A 385 18.83 -18.27 10.13
CA ALA A 385 17.66 -19.08 9.85
C ALA A 385 16.39 -18.23 9.86
N ILE A 386 15.32 -18.76 9.31
CA ILE A 386 14.04 -18.04 9.10
C ILE A 386 12.99 -18.62 10.04
N VAL A 387 12.32 -17.75 10.79
CA VAL A 387 11.23 -18.17 11.70
C VAL A 387 10.03 -18.64 10.88
N ASP A 388 9.46 -19.79 11.24
CA ASP A 388 8.30 -20.34 10.56
C ASP A 388 6.99 -19.83 11.18
N PHE A 389 6.44 -18.75 10.66
CA PHE A 389 5.14 -18.22 11.11
C PHE A 389 3.93 -19.09 10.70
N THR A 390 4.12 -20.17 9.96
CA THR A 390 3.07 -21.16 9.72
C THR A 390 2.93 -22.15 10.89
N HIS A 391 3.97 -22.24 11.74
CA HIS A 391 3.95 -23.04 12.96
C HIS A 391 3.25 -22.25 14.09
N PRO A 392 2.11 -22.71 14.63
CA PRO A 392 1.35 -21.95 15.65
C PRO A 392 2.18 -21.62 16.90
N GLY A 393 3.08 -22.53 17.32
CA GLY A 393 3.97 -22.31 18.46
C GLY A 393 5.02 -21.23 18.19
N ALA A 394 5.61 -21.21 17.00
CA ALA A 394 6.58 -20.18 16.61
C ALA A 394 5.92 -18.78 16.52
N TYR A 395 4.72 -18.73 15.92
CA TYR A 395 3.93 -17.50 15.84
C TYR A 395 3.63 -16.92 17.23
N VAL A 396 3.12 -17.73 18.14
CA VAL A 396 2.81 -17.30 19.52
C VAL A 396 4.09 -16.90 20.27
N TRP A 397 5.17 -17.66 20.10
CA TRP A 397 6.45 -17.38 20.74
C TRP A 397 7.00 -16.02 20.30
N TRP A 398 7.08 -15.76 18.99
CA TRP A 398 7.58 -14.49 18.44
C TRP A 398 6.73 -13.31 18.88
N ARG A 399 5.40 -13.44 18.77
CA ARG A 399 4.47 -12.42 19.25
C ARG A 399 4.70 -12.08 20.73
N ASP A 400 4.87 -13.10 21.57
CA ASP A 400 4.94 -12.93 23.01
C ASP A 400 6.35 -12.53 23.50
N ALA A 401 7.39 -12.75 22.71
CA ALA A 401 8.75 -12.27 22.98
C ALA A 401 8.84 -10.74 23.09
N HIS A 402 7.94 -10.00 22.44
CA HIS A 402 7.85 -8.55 22.54
C HIS A 402 7.40 -8.00 23.89
N ALA A 403 6.84 -8.85 24.76
CA ALA A 403 6.22 -8.40 26.02
C ALA A 403 7.19 -7.58 26.91
N ALA A 404 8.46 -8.00 27.00
CA ALA A 404 9.48 -7.30 27.78
C ALA A 404 9.78 -5.91 27.18
N LEU A 405 9.88 -5.79 25.88
CA LEU A 405 10.14 -4.52 25.17
C LEU A 405 9.04 -3.50 25.43
N PHE A 406 7.77 -3.91 25.30
CA PHE A 406 6.62 -3.06 25.63
C PHE A 406 6.57 -2.69 27.11
N ALA A 407 6.94 -3.62 28.01
CA ALA A 407 7.03 -3.34 29.45
C ALA A 407 8.13 -2.32 29.77
N ASP A 408 9.24 -2.29 29.01
CA ASP A 408 10.32 -1.33 29.19
C ASP A 408 9.97 0.07 28.61
N GLY A 409 9.02 0.18 27.71
CA GLY A 409 8.57 1.47 27.23
C GLY A 409 8.49 1.64 25.72
N VAL A 410 8.74 0.59 24.95
CA VAL A 410 8.47 0.58 23.49
C VAL A 410 6.98 0.79 23.23
N ASP A 411 6.64 1.50 22.17
CA ASP A 411 5.25 1.80 21.81
C ASP A 411 4.83 1.09 20.50
N VAL A 412 5.79 0.85 19.59
CA VAL A 412 5.52 0.29 18.26
C VAL A 412 6.77 -0.40 17.71
N ILE A 413 6.58 -1.33 16.78
CA ILE A 413 7.65 -2.11 16.16
C ILE A 413 7.76 -1.76 14.67
N LYS A 414 9.00 -1.62 14.16
CA LYS A 414 9.31 -1.61 12.74
C LYS A 414 9.68 -3.03 12.32
N SER A 415 8.80 -3.71 11.60
CA SER A 415 9.03 -5.03 11.03
C SER A 415 9.67 -4.91 9.64
N ASP A 416 10.97 -5.05 9.61
CA ASP A 416 11.78 -4.94 8.40
C ASP A 416 11.98 -6.32 7.73
N PHE A 417 12.36 -6.35 6.46
CA PHE A 417 12.61 -7.56 5.70
C PHE A 417 11.38 -8.49 5.55
N GLY A 418 11.61 -9.80 5.42
CA GLY A 418 10.61 -10.85 5.19
C GLY A 418 10.61 -11.39 3.77
N GLU A 419 11.54 -10.96 2.89
CA GLU A 419 11.61 -11.31 1.48
C GLU A 419 12.56 -12.49 1.17
N GLN A 420 13.13 -13.14 2.19
CA GLN A 420 14.27 -14.08 2.01
C GLN A 420 13.87 -15.55 2.12
N VAL A 421 12.60 -15.92 2.00
CA VAL A 421 12.20 -17.33 2.05
C VAL A 421 12.68 -18.04 0.78
N PRO A 422 13.57 -19.04 0.87
CA PRO A 422 14.06 -19.77 -0.30
C PRO A 422 12.99 -20.68 -0.91
N ASP A 423 13.04 -20.89 -2.22
CA ASP A 423 12.03 -21.66 -2.98
C ASP A 423 11.87 -23.10 -2.50
N ASP A 424 12.95 -23.72 -2.04
CA ASP A 424 13.03 -25.11 -1.59
C ASP A 424 12.90 -25.30 -0.07
N ALA A 425 12.63 -24.21 0.66
CA ALA A 425 12.32 -24.29 2.08
C ALA A 425 11.00 -25.06 2.31
N VAL A 426 10.95 -25.78 3.43
CA VAL A 426 9.78 -26.54 3.87
C VAL A 426 9.19 -25.90 5.12
N ALA A 427 7.89 -25.60 5.08
CA ALA A 427 7.15 -25.01 6.17
C ALA A 427 6.41 -26.07 7.00
N PHE A 428 6.12 -25.77 8.26
CA PHE A 428 5.38 -26.64 9.17
C PHE A 428 3.99 -27.05 8.64
N ASN A 429 3.30 -26.16 7.93
CA ASN A 429 2.00 -26.43 7.34
C ASN A 429 2.05 -27.32 6.08
N GLY A 430 3.23 -27.81 5.69
CA GLY A 430 3.47 -28.69 4.54
C GLY A 430 3.55 -27.94 3.20
N ASP A 431 3.59 -26.62 3.21
CA ASP A 431 3.81 -25.84 1.99
C ASP A 431 5.33 -25.70 1.69
N ASP A 432 5.66 -25.41 0.44
CA ASP A 432 7.03 -25.13 0.01
C ASP A 432 7.31 -23.62 -0.02
N GLY A 433 8.60 -23.29 -0.08
CA GLY A 433 9.05 -21.91 -0.06
C GLY A 433 8.55 -21.08 -1.24
N ARG A 434 8.30 -21.67 -2.44
CA ARG A 434 7.79 -20.95 -3.60
C ARG A 434 6.41 -20.34 -3.35
N ARG A 435 5.56 -21.02 -2.58
CA ARG A 435 4.25 -20.52 -2.20
C ARG A 435 4.30 -19.65 -0.94
N LEU A 436 5.15 -20.01 0.04
CA LEU A 436 5.28 -19.25 1.27
C LEU A 436 5.95 -17.89 1.07
N HIS A 437 6.89 -17.77 0.14
CA HIS A 437 7.76 -16.60 -0.06
C HIS A 437 7.00 -15.28 -0.10
N ASN A 438 6.00 -15.18 -0.98
CA ASN A 438 5.27 -13.91 -1.15
C ASN A 438 4.36 -13.56 0.05
N VAL A 439 3.80 -14.56 0.70
CA VAL A 439 2.86 -14.36 1.81
C VAL A 439 3.55 -14.27 3.17
N TYR A 440 4.79 -14.69 3.25
CA TYR A 440 5.58 -14.67 4.49
C TYR A 440 5.59 -13.31 5.19
N PRO A 441 5.87 -12.17 4.49
CA PRO A 441 5.82 -10.87 5.15
C PRO A 441 4.43 -10.47 5.65
N LEU A 442 3.36 -10.97 5.04
CA LEU A 442 2.00 -10.77 5.56
C LEU A 442 1.81 -11.46 6.92
N LEU A 443 2.28 -12.71 7.06
CA LEU A 443 2.20 -13.47 8.32
C LEU A 443 3.07 -12.82 9.41
N TYR A 444 4.27 -12.39 9.05
CA TYR A 444 5.17 -11.68 9.93
C TYR A 444 4.58 -10.36 10.42
N ASN A 445 4.12 -9.50 9.52
CA ASN A 445 3.49 -8.22 9.88
C ASN A 445 2.22 -8.43 10.72
N GLN A 446 1.43 -9.47 10.45
CA GLN A 446 0.29 -9.84 11.29
C GLN A 446 0.74 -10.17 12.70
N CYS A 447 1.76 -11.01 12.87
CA CYS A 447 2.29 -11.41 14.17
C CYS A 447 2.74 -10.18 14.99
N VAL A 448 3.49 -9.27 14.38
CA VAL A 448 3.98 -8.05 15.02
C VAL A 448 2.86 -7.07 15.33
N PHE A 449 1.88 -6.91 14.42
CA PHE A 449 0.69 -6.10 14.65
C PHE A 449 -0.12 -6.63 15.85
N GLU A 450 -0.30 -7.96 15.96
CA GLU A 450 -0.98 -8.59 17.07
C GLU A 450 -0.18 -8.47 18.38
N ALA A 451 1.16 -8.49 18.32
CA ALA A 451 2.01 -8.18 19.48
C ALA A 451 1.77 -6.75 19.98
N THR A 452 1.77 -5.79 19.07
CA THR A 452 1.47 -4.39 19.41
C THR A 452 0.07 -4.25 20.01
N ALA A 453 -0.95 -4.88 19.42
CA ALA A 453 -2.31 -4.86 19.94
C ALA A 453 -2.42 -5.48 21.34
N LYS A 454 -1.68 -6.58 21.59
CA LYS A 454 -1.71 -7.31 22.86
C LYS A 454 -1.00 -6.58 24.00
N PHE A 455 0.14 -5.95 23.72
CA PHE A 455 1.04 -5.44 24.75
C PHE A 455 1.15 -3.92 24.80
N GLN A 456 0.59 -3.17 23.83
CA GLN A 456 0.65 -1.72 23.89
C GLN A 456 -0.04 -1.17 25.15
N ARG A 457 0.49 -0.08 25.71
CA ARG A 457 0.04 0.49 26.98
C ARG A 457 -1.29 1.21 26.87
N ASP A 458 -1.46 1.94 25.78
CA ASP A 458 -2.65 2.72 25.50
C ASP A 458 -3.61 1.87 24.65
N ARG A 459 -4.41 1.05 25.32
CA ARG A 459 -5.29 0.07 24.67
C ARG A 459 -6.49 0.66 23.96
N ASP A 460 -6.80 1.94 24.24
CA ASP A 460 -7.88 2.66 23.56
C ASP A 460 -7.43 3.26 22.21
N VAL A 461 -6.14 3.13 21.89
CA VAL A 461 -5.55 3.61 20.62
C VAL A 461 -5.38 2.44 19.66
N ALA A 462 -5.72 2.64 18.39
CA ALA A 462 -5.53 1.65 17.34
C ALA A 462 -4.07 1.18 17.29
N PRO A 463 -3.80 -0.14 17.21
CA PRO A 463 -2.45 -0.65 17.01
C PRO A 463 -1.95 -0.37 15.60
N MET A 464 -0.64 -0.34 15.43
CA MET A 464 0.00 -0.31 14.11
C MET A 464 1.34 -1.01 14.14
N VAL A 465 1.86 -1.31 12.96
CA VAL A 465 3.21 -1.78 12.69
C VAL A 465 3.82 -0.88 11.61
N TRP A 466 5.14 -0.80 11.56
CA TRP A 466 5.85 -0.13 10.46
C TRP A 466 6.58 -1.19 9.64
N GLY A 467 5.87 -1.81 8.69
CA GLY A 467 6.36 -2.94 7.90
C GLY A 467 7.02 -2.51 6.58
N ARG A 468 7.90 -3.36 6.03
CA ARG A 468 8.52 -3.16 4.71
C ARG A 468 7.81 -3.94 3.63
N ALA A 469 7.89 -5.25 3.69
CA ALA A 469 7.37 -6.14 2.68
C ALA A 469 5.86 -6.40 2.85
N GLY A 470 5.22 -6.83 1.77
CA GLY A 470 3.79 -7.10 1.82
C GLY A 470 3.22 -7.84 0.61
N TRP A 471 2.08 -8.44 0.83
CA TRP A 471 1.25 -9.14 -0.14
C TRP A 471 -0.20 -8.70 -0.02
N THR A 472 -1.11 -9.26 -0.86
CA THR A 472 -2.56 -9.08 -0.69
C THR A 472 -2.98 -9.31 0.76
N GLY A 473 -3.72 -8.37 1.34
CA GLY A 473 -4.14 -8.43 2.75
C GLY A 473 -3.34 -7.53 3.70
N SER A 474 -2.22 -6.94 3.25
CA SER A 474 -1.37 -6.06 4.07
C SER A 474 -2.09 -4.82 4.60
N GLN A 475 -3.17 -4.36 3.96
CA GLN A 475 -4.00 -3.26 4.45
C GLN A 475 -4.63 -3.54 5.83
N ARG A 476 -4.74 -4.79 6.22
CA ARG A 476 -5.24 -5.20 7.55
C ARG A 476 -4.25 -4.90 8.67
N TYR A 477 -2.97 -4.78 8.34
CA TYR A 477 -1.86 -4.61 9.28
C TYR A 477 -1.01 -3.37 8.89
N PRO A 478 -1.56 -2.14 9.04
CA PRO A 478 -0.87 -0.94 8.63
C PRO A 478 0.32 -0.63 9.52
N ILE A 479 1.34 0.03 8.98
CA ILE A 479 1.52 0.49 7.60
C ILE A 479 2.69 -0.23 6.95
N GLN A 480 2.88 -0.02 5.64
CA GLN A 480 4.12 -0.40 4.95
C GLN A 480 4.74 0.83 4.29
N TRP A 481 6.08 1.01 4.44
CA TRP A 481 6.80 2.08 3.75
C TRP A 481 7.42 1.58 2.43
N GLY A 482 7.91 2.50 1.58
CA GLY A 482 8.40 2.23 0.22
C GLY A 482 9.77 1.57 0.12
N GLY A 483 10.31 1.00 1.22
CA GLY A 483 11.66 0.41 1.23
C GLY A 483 12.77 1.46 1.20
N ASP A 484 13.88 1.13 0.57
CA ASP A 484 15.16 1.85 0.63
C ASP A 484 15.43 2.64 -0.67
N PRO A 485 14.83 3.84 -0.89
CA PRO A 485 15.05 4.61 -2.10
C PRO A 485 16.44 5.25 -2.12
N GLN A 486 17.03 5.37 -3.32
CA GLN A 486 18.25 6.15 -3.51
C GLN A 486 17.99 7.64 -3.32
N SER A 487 19.02 8.37 -2.81
CA SER A 487 18.98 9.81 -2.52
C SER A 487 19.20 10.66 -3.77
N ASP A 488 18.29 10.55 -4.75
CA ASP A 488 18.31 11.32 -5.99
C ASP A 488 16.88 11.71 -6.46
N TRP A 489 16.79 12.47 -7.55
CA TRP A 489 15.51 12.94 -8.08
C TRP A 489 14.62 11.82 -8.65
N GLU A 490 15.24 10.77 -9.25
CA GLU A 490 14.47 9.61 -9.70
C GLU A 490 13.96 8.80 -8.51
N GLY A 491 14.74 8.67 -7.43
CA GLY A 491 14.30 8.07 -6.17
C GLY A 491 13.06 8.76 -5.60
N LEU A 492 13.01 10.09 -5.63
CA LEU A 492 11.82 10.86 -5.25
C LEU A 492 10.62 10.54 -6.14
N ALA A 493 10.79 10.64 -7.47
CA ALA A 493 9.71 10.40 -8.43
C ALA A 493 9.20 8.96 -8.35
N ALA A 494 10.11 7.99 -8.26
CA ALA A 494 9.79 6.58 -8.16
C ALA A 494 9.09 6.22 -6.84
N SER A 495 9.51 6.80 -5.72
CA SER A 495 8.83 6.63 -4.42
C SER A 495 7.38 7.11 -4.45
N ILE A 496 7.11 8.24 -5.14
CA ILE A 496 5.73 8.74 -5.33
C ILE A 496 4.93 7.75 -6.18
N ARG A 497 5.48 7.31 -7.34
CA ARG A 497 4.81 6.31 -8.20
C ARG A 497 4.54 5.00 -7.45
N GLY A 498 5.51 4.53 -6.66
CA GLY A 498 5.36 3.34 -5.82
C GLY A 498 4.19 3.44 -4.85
N GLY A 499 4.11 4.55 -4.11
CA GLY A 499 3.00 4.82 -3.20
C GLY A 499 1.63 4.89 -3.90
N LEU A 500 1.56 5.54 -5.05
CA LEU A 500 0.34 5.61 -5.87
C LEU A 500 -0.06 4.23 -6.43
N SER A 501 0.92 3.43 -6.89
CA SER A 501 0.69 2.07 -7.38
C SER A 501 0.20 1.15 -6.25
N TRP A 502 0.77 1.27 -5.05
CA TRP A 502 0.33 0.52 -3.87
C TRP A 502 -1.09 0.88 -3.45
N GLY A 503 -1.42 2.19 -3.46
CA GLY A 503 -2.79 2.68 -3.24
C GLY A 503 -3.79 2.13 -4.25
N MET A 504 -3.42 2.08 -5.54
CA MET A 504 -4.24 1.47 -6.60
C MET A 504 -4.36 -0.06 -6.48
N SER A 505 -3.55 -0.68 -5.63
CA SER A 505 -3.60 -2.12 -5.32
C SER A 505 -4.40 -2.43 -4.04
N GLY A 506 -5.16 -1.46 -3.51
CA GLY A 506 -6.07 -1.63 -2.38
C GLY A 506 -5.45 -1.42 -1.01
N VAL A 507 -4.20 -0.90 -0.93
CA VAL A 507 -3.54 -0.57 0.34
C VAL A 507 -3.42 0.95 0.47
N PRO A 508 -4.20 1.58 1.37
CA PRO A 508 -4.41 3.03 1.34
C PRO A 508 -3.29 3.85 1.97
N TYR A 509 -2.36 3.22 2.69
CA TYR A 509 -1.33 3.89 3.47
C TYR A 509 0.04 3.71 2.84
N HIS A 510 0.85 4.75 2.90
CA HIS A 510 2.21 4.74 2.38
C HIS A 510 3.08 5.78 3.08
N SER A 511 4.36 5.49 3.19
CA SER A 511 5.43 6.42 3.58
C SER A 511 6.65 6.17 2.71
N SER A 512 7.53 7.16 2.59
CA SER A 512 8.87 7.01 2.02
C SER A 512 9.90 7.70 2.90
N ASP A 513 11.16 7.32 2.78
CA ASP A 513 12.26 7.93 3.52
C ASP A 513 12.62 9.29 2.92
N ILE A 514 12.33 10.36 3.63
CA ILE A 514 12.56 11.74 3.17
C ILE A 514 14.04 11.98 2.93
N GLY A 515 14.34 12.38 1.70
CA GLY A 515 15.70 12.63 1.22
C GLY A 515 16.39 11.39 0.67
N GLY A 516 15.72 10.23 0.67
CA GLY A 516 16.25 8.94 0.27
C GLY A 516 17.04 8.24 1.38
N PHE A 517 17.05 6.91 1.34
CA PHE A 517 17.70 6.09 2.36
C PHE A 517 19.20 6.01 2.14
N TYR A 518 19.65 5.66 0.93
CA TYR A 518 21.07 5.43 0.61
C TYR A 518 21.57 6.28 -0.56
N GLY A 519 22.88 6.33 -0.71
CA GLY A 519 23.61 7.01 -1.78
C GLY A 519 25.01 7.35 -1.32
N SER A 520 25.90 7.70 -2.27
CA SER A 520 27.29 8.05 -1.98
C SER A 520 27.47 9.40 -1.29
N GLN A 521 26.44 10.25 -1.35
CA GLN A 521 26.46 11.60 -0.80
C GLN A 521 25.17 11.92 -0.06
N GLN A 522 25.23 12.88 0.86
CA GLN A 522 24.04 13.44 1.47
C GLN A 522 23.21 14.15 0.39
N PRO A 523 21.86 14.01 0.37
CA PRO A 523 21.03 14.70 -0.60
C PRO A 523 21.19 16.20 -0.49
N SER A 524 21.00 16.91 -1.63
CA SER A 524 21.02 18.37 -1.60
C SER A 524 19.87 18.93 -0.76
N PRO A 525 20.00 20.12 -0.17
CA PRO A 525 18.92 20.78 0.56
C PRO A 525 17.63 20.91 -0.26
N GLU A 526 17.74 21.17 -1.57
CA GLU A 526 16.58 21.27 -2.46
C GLU A 526 15.88 19.91 -2.60
N LEU A 527 16.59 18.83 -2.89
CA LEU A 527 16.01 17.49 -3.00
C LEU A 527 15.33 17.06 -1.68
N TYR A 528 16.01 17.31 -0.54
CA TYR A 528 15.45 17.02 0.78
C TYR A 528 14.12 17.75 1.01
N LEU A 529 14.08 19.06 0.73
CA LEU A 529 12.86 19.86 0.90
C LEU A 529 11.74 19.44 -0.05
N ARG A 530 12.04 19.16 -1.33
CA ARG A 530 11.02 18.72 -2.29
C ARG A 530 10.44 17.37 -1.90
N TRP A 531 11.25 16.47 -1.35
CA TRP A 531 10.79 15.20 -0.81
C TRP A 531 9.89 15.39 0.41
N LEU A 532 10.32 16.21 1.37
CA LEU A 532 9.52 16.55 2.54
C LEU A 532 8.18 17.17 2.15
N GLN A 533 8.18 18.15 1.25
CA GLN A 533 6.97 18.82 0.77
C GLN A 533 5.98 17.85 0.13
N ALA A 534 6.46 16.90 -0.68
CA ALA A 534 5.62 15.88 -1.29
C ALA A 534 4.99 14.95 -0.23
N THR A 535 5.78 14.51 0.76
CA THR A 535 5.34 13.56 1.78
C THR A 535 4.44 14.16 2.86
N VAL A 536 4.41 15.49 3.03
CA VAL A 536 3.44 16.17 3.90
C VAL A 536 2.00 15.75 3.59
N PHE A 537 1.70 15.41 2.33
CA PHE A 537 0.38 15.02 1.84
C PHE A 537 0.20 13.49 1.72
N SER A 538 1.18 12.70 2.14
CA SER A 538 1.04 11.24 2.27
C SER A 538 0.32 10.85 3.55
N SER A 539 -0.04 9.56 3.70
CA SER A 539 -0.67 9.10 4.94
C SER A 539 0.28 9.19 6.14
N HIS A 540 1.53 8.79 5.97
CA HIS A 540 2.56 8.76 7.01
C HIS A 540 3.83 9.44 6.51
N ILE A 541 4.63 9.98 7.44
CA ILE A 541 5.79 10.81 7.13
C ILE A 541 6.97 10.44 8.02
N ARG A 542 8.13 10.14 7.41
CA ARG A 542 9.34 9.75 8.13
C ARG A 542 10.59 10.39 7.53
N VAL A 543 11.44 10.99 8.36
CA VAL A 543 12.83 11.27 8.01
C VAL A 543 13.69 10.08 8.41
N HIS A 544 14.42 9.52 7.45
CA HIS A 544 15.27 8.34 7.66
C HIS A 544 16.33 8.22 6.56
N GLY A 545 17.49 7.69 6.90
CA GLY A 545 18.57 7.41 5.95
C GLY A 545 19.81 6.85 6.63
N ILE A 546 20.78 6.41 5.85
CA ILE A 546 22.09 5.94 6.39
C ILE A 546 22.90 7.06 7.04
N GLY A 547 22.66 8.32 6.66
CA GLY A 547 23.22 9.53 7.30
C GLY A 547 22.15 10.33 8.02
N GLU A 548 22.56 11.50 8.51
CA GLU A 548 21.63 12.44 9.16
C GLU A 548 20.60 12.96 8.17
N ARG A 549 19.32 12.92 8.58
CA ARG A 549 18.19 13.45 7.82
C ARG A 549 17.36 14.43 8.63
N GLU A 550 17.72 14.72 9.85
CA GLU A 550 17.07 15.74 10.66
C GLU A 550 17.25 17.12 9.99
N PRO A 551 16.23 18.00 10.01
CA PRO A 551 16.25 19.26 9.25
C PRO A 551 17.47 20.15 9.48
N TRP A 552 18.01 20.19 10.69
CA TRP A 552 19.21 21.00 11.04
C TRP A 552 20.49 20.55 10.33
N ALA A 553 20.56 19.31 9.86
CA ALA A 553 21.73 18.79 9.15
C ALA A 553 21.92 19.46 7.76
N PHE A 554 20.90 20.16 7.25
CA PHE A 554 20.88 20.79 5.94
C PHE A 554 21.04 22.32 5.98
N GLY A 555 21.32 22.89 7.16
CA GLY A 555 21.50 24.33 7.37
C GLY A 555 20.23 25.06 7.78
N ALA A 556 20.41 26.29 8.32
CA ALA A 556 19.35 27.06 8.98
C ALA A 556 18.16 27.40 8.07
N ASP A 557 18.42 27.76 6.81
CA ASP A 557 17.35 28.10 5.85
C ASP A 557 16.49 26.86 5.53
N THR A 558 17.13 25.72 5.30
CA THR A 558 16.45 24.45 5.04
C THR A 558 15.63 24.03 6.25
N GLU A 559 16.20 24.15 7.45
CA GLU A 559 15.49 23.86 8.69
C GLU A 559 14.24 24.75 8.86
N ALA A 560 14.36 26.04 8.59
CA ALA A 560 13.24 26.99 8.70
C ALA A 560 12.10 26.60 7.74
N ILE A 561 12.42 26.24 6.50
CA ILE A 561 11.45 25.79 5.49
C ILE A 561 10.83 24.43 5.91
N ALA A 562 11.65 23.49 6.35
CA ALA A 562 11.18 22.19 6.84
C ALA A 562 10.22 22.34 8.03
N ARG A 563 10.53 23.20 9.00
CA ARG A 563 9.67 23.51 10.15
C ARG A 563 8.32 24.07 9.70
N LYS A 564 8.29 24.97 8.72
CA LYS A 564 7.06 25.54 8.13
C LYS A 564 6.16 24.43 7.58
N TRP A 565 6.71 23.50 6.77
CA TRP A 565 5.96 22.44 6.15
C TRP A 565 5.54 21.33 7.14
N LEU A 566 6.37 21.04 8.13
CA LEU A 566 6.03 20.13 9.21
C LEU A 566 4.90 20.70 10.09
N ALA A 567 4.94 21.99 10.43
CA ALA A 567 3.83 22.65 11.12
C ALA A 567 2.53 22.58 10.29
N PHE A 568 2.62 22.76 8.96
CA PHE A 568 1.48 22.58 8.06
C PHE A 568 0.95 21.13 8.08
N ARG A 569 1.84 20.11 8.14
CA ARG A 569 1.44 18.71 8.29
C ARG A 569 0.58 18.50 9.53
N TYR A 570 0.98 19.05 10.67
CA TYR A 570 0.21 18.90 11.92
C TYR A 570 -1.14 19.61 11.85
N ARG A 571 -1.20 20.75 11.20
CA ARG A 571 -2.48 21.43 10.93
C ARG A 571 -3.39 20.62 9.98
N LEU A 572 -2.83 19.79 9.12
CA LEU A 572 -3.57 18.94 8.19
C LEU A 572 -4.14 17.66 8.84
N ILE A 573 -3.74 17.31 10.06
CA ILE A 573 -4.15 16.06 10.73
C ILE A 573 -5.67 15.87 10.79
N PRO A 574 -6.51 16.86 11.14
CA PRO A 574 -7.97 16.67 11.15
C PRO A 574 -8.54 16.29 9.78
N TYR A 575 -7.99 16.83 8.70
CA TYR A 575 -8.35 16.40 7.34
C TYR A 575 -7.90 14.98 7.05
N LEU A 576 -6.66 14.63 7.38
CA LEU A 576 -6.11 13.29 7.15
C LEU A 576 -6.89 12.21 7.91
N GLN A 577 -7.32 12.49 9.14
CA GLN A 577 -8.17 11.55 9.89
C GLN A 577 -9.48 11.25 9.17
N ARG A 578 -10.09 12.24 8.52
CA ARG A 578 -11.29 12.02 7.69
C ARG A 578 -11.01 11.17 6.46
N VAL A 579 -9.90 11.45 5.76
CA VAL A 579 -9.49 10.67 4.59
C VAL A 579 -9.17 9.23 5.00
N ILE A 580 -8.60 9.01 6.18
CA ILE A 580 -8.35 7.68 6.74
C ILE A 580 -9.65 6.97 7.12
N ALA A 581 -10.61 7.68 7.69
CA ALA A 581 -11.93 7.09 7.97
C ALA A 581 -12.62 6.61 6.67
N GLU A 582 -12.52 7.37 5.59
CA GLU A 582 -12.96 6.95 4.26
C GLU A 582 -12.19 5.72 3.76
N ALA A 583 -10.86 5.71 3.92
CA ALA A 583 -10.01 4.58 3.53
C ALA A 583 -10.42 3.28 4.27
N VAL A 584 -10.68 3.35 5.57
CA VAL A 584 -11.18 2.22 6.37
C VAL A 584 -12.54 1.74 5.87
N ALA A 585 -13.43 2.65 5.50
CA ALA A 585 -14.77 2.32 5.04
C ALA A 585 -14.80 1.73 3.62
N THR A 586 -13.94 2.21 2.71
CA THR A 586 -14.06 1.97 1.26
C THR A 586 -12.81 1.37 0.61
N GLY A 587 -11.67 1.37 1.29
CA GLY A 587 -10.37 1.01 0.70
C GLY A 587 -9.72 2.12 -0.13
N MET A 588 -10.37 3.28 -0.31
CA MET A 588 -9.81 4.39 -1.09
C MET A 588 -8.50 4.92 -0.47
N PRO A 589 -7.43 5.06 -1.25
CA PRO A 589 -6.14 5.50 -0.69
C PRO A 589 -6.14 6.97 -0.28
N VAL A 590 -5.25 7.32 0.65
CA VAL A 590 -4.99 8.72 1.05
C VAL A 590 -4.39 9.48 -0.13
N MET A 591 -3.36 8.91 -0.78
CA MET A 591 -2.78 9.41 -2.02
C MET A 591 -3.47 8.74 -3.22
N ARG A 592 -4.24 9.50 -3.99
CA ARG A 592 -5.03 8.98 -5.11
C ARG A 592 -4.38 9.35 -6.43
N ALA A 593 -3.91 8.36 -7.18
CA ALA A 593 -3.44 8.58 -8.54
C ALA A 593 -4.51 9.30 -9.39
N MET A 594 -4.09 10.16 -10.31
CA MET A 594 -5.03 10.89 -11.18
C MET A 594 -5.92 9.96 -11.99
N ALA A 595 -5.41 8.78 -12.37
CA ALA A 595 -6.16 7.72 -13.05
C ALA A 595 -7.29 7.12 -12.20
N LEU A 596 -7.14 7.10 -10.86
CA LEU A 596 -8.15 6.62 -9.92
C LEU A 596 -9.17 7.73 -9.58
N ALA A 597 -8.67 8.94 -9.30
CA ALA A 597 -9.50 10.07 -8.88
C ALA A 597 -10.34 10.66 -10.04
N PHE A 598 -9.80 10.63 -11.26
CA PHE A 598 -10.44 11.18 -12.48
C PHE A 598 -10.29 10.19 -13.66
N PRO A 599 -10.89 8.99 -13.59
CA PRO A 599 -10.64 7.91 -14.54
C PRO A 599 -11.05 8.27 -15.99
N GLY A 600 -12.05 9.11 -16.17
CA GLY A 600 -12.50 9.62 -17.46
C GLY A 600 -11.65 10.75 -18.05
N ASN A 601 -10.70 11.32 -17.29
CA ASN A 601 -9.91 12.45 -17.76
C ASN A 601 -8.58 12.00 -18.37
N THR A 602 -8.50 12.03 -19.71
CA THR A 602 -7.30 11.60 -20.45
C THR A 602 -6.12 12.56 -20.27
N LEU A 603 -6.37 13.85 -20.03
CA LEU A 603 -5.32 14.86 -19.79
C LEU A 603 -4.49 14.53 -18.56
N THR A 604 -5.15 14.22 -17.45
CA THR A 604 -4.47 14.08 -16.15
C THR A 604 -3.89 12.68 -15.89
N ARG A 605 -4.37 11.65 -16.61
CA ARG A 605 -3.92 10.26 -16.39
C ARG A 605 -2.43 10.02 -16.62
N SER A 606 -1.78 10.82 -17.45
CA SER A 606 -0.34 10.71 -17.74
C SER A 606 0.55 11.42 -16.72
N TYR A 607 -0.01 12.15 -15.77
CA TYR A 607 0.73 12.83 -14.70
C TYR A 607 0.87 11.90 -13.50
N GLU A 608 1.81 10.98 -13.60
CA GLU A 608 1.95 9.83 -12.70
C GLU A 608 2.63 10.13 -11.35
N THR A 609 3.14 11.35 -11.16
CA THR A 609 3.65 11.85 -9.87
C THR A 609 2.73 12.88 -9.23
N GLN A 610 1.73 13.39 -9.97
CA GLN A 610 0.67 14.23 -9.45
C GLN A 610 -0.43 13.37 -8.85
N PHE A 611 -1.02 13.78 -7.73
CA PHE A 611 -2.04 13.00 -7.04
C PHE A 611 -3.04 13.88 -6.31
N MET A 612 -4.18 13.29 -5.93
CA MET A 612 -5.08 13.88 -4.95
C MET A 612 -4.72 13.35 -3.55
N CYS A 613 -4.61 14.25 -2.57
CA CYS A 613 -4.67 13.88 -1.15
C CYS A 613 -6.14 13.95 -0.72
N GLY A 614 -6.76 12.79 -0.49
CA GLY A 614 -8.21 12.70 -0.38
C GLY A 614 -8.93 13.26 -1.60
N ASP A 615 -10.09 13.89 -1.40
CA ASP A 615 -10.90 14.49 -2.47
C ASP A 615 -10.65 15.99 -2.69
N ALA A 616 -10.11 16.68 -1.67
CA ALA A 616 -10.08 18.14 -1.64
C ALA A 616 -8.79 18.76 -2.18
N LEU A 617 -7.66 18.07 -2.12
CA LEU A 617 -6.36 18.65 -2.45
C LEU A 617 -5.70 17.95 -3.63
N LEU A 618 -5.35 18.71 -4.67
CA LEU A 618 -4.46 18.26 -5.74
C LEU A 618 -3.03 18.66 -5.40
N VAL A 619 -2.12 17.72 -5.44
CA VAL A 619 -0.71 17.84 -5.10
C VAL A 619 0.13 17.56 -6.33
N ALA A 620 0.99 18.49 -6.72
CA ALA A 620 1.88 18.36 -7.89
C ALA A 620 3.35 18.47 -7.48
N PRO A 621 3.99 17.36 -7.07
CA PRO A 621 5.37 17.34 -6.60
C PRO A 621 6.36 17.88 -7.63
N VAL A 622 7.31 18.70 -7.17
CA VAL A 622 8.47 19.09 -7.93
C VAL A 622 9.49 17.96 -7.86
N ILE A 623 9.70 17.28 -8.98
CA ILE A 623 10.54 16.06 -9.09
C ILE A 623 11.85 16.28 -9.86
N GLN A 624 12.26 17.51 -10.02
CA GLN A 624 13.50 17.91 -10.69
C GLN A 624 14.05 19.20 -10.06
N PRO A 625 15.35 19.47 -10.19
CA PRO A 625 15.93 20.67 -9.63
C PRO A 625 15.37 21.95 -10.28
N GLY A 626 15.40 23.04 -9.52
CA GLY A 626 15.05 24.36 -10.02
C GLY A 626 13.59 24.77 -9.86
N GLY A 627 12.71 23.89 -9.31
CA GLY A 627 11.35 24.27 -8.90
C GLY A 627 10.31 24.34 -10.02
N GLU A 628 10.62 23.93 -11.24
CA GLU A 628 9.65 23.91 -12.35
C GLU A 628 8.85 22.62 -12.36
N VAL A 629 7.53 22.74 -12.58
CA VAL A 629 6.62 21.59 -12.70
C VAL A 629 5.42 21.93 -13.57
N GLU A 630 4.95 20.97 -14.35
CA GLU A 630 3.67 21.06 -15.03
C GLU A 630 2.57 20.50 -14.14
N VAL A 631 1.47 21.25 -14.00
CA VAL A 631 0.30 20.86 -13.20
C VAL A 631 -0.88 20.69 -14.14
N ALA A 632 -1.37 19.47 -14.26
CA ALA A 632 -2.57 19.19 -15.04
C ALA A 632 -3.81 19.29 -14.15
N LEU A 633 -4.61 20.33 -14.32
CA LEU A 633 -5.83 20.54 -13.55
C LEU A 633 -6.98 19.74 -14.18
N PRO A 634 -7.64 18.82 -13.40
CA PRO A 634 -8.84 18.12 -13.84
C PRO A 634 -10.04 19.06 -14.06
N PRO A 635 -11.17 18.57 -14.59
CA PRO A 635 -12.40 19.36 -14.68
C PRO A 635 -12.83 20.00 -13.37
N GLY A 636 -13.47 21.17 -13.44
CA GLY A 636 -13.87 21.98 -12.29
C GLY A 636 -13.01 23.23 -12.16
N ALA A 637 -12.95 23.79 -10.97
CA ALA A 637 -12.06 24.90 -10.65
C ALA A 637 -11.19 24.57 -9.44
N TRP A 638 -10.05 25.25 -9.36
CA TRP A 638 -8.99 24.93 -8.42
C TRP A 638 -8.40 26.22 -7.84
N TYR A 639 -8.09 26.21 -6.58
CA TYR A 639 -7.51 27.35 -5.86
C TYR A 639 -6.10 27.00 -5.43
N ASP A 640 -5.11 27.72 -5.92
CA ASP A 640 -3.73 27.62 -5.41
C ASP A 640 -3.69 28.03 -3.93
N LEU A 641 -3.18 27.17 -3.06
CA LEU A 641 -3.14 27.43 -1.62
C LEU A 641 -2.21 28.58 -1.24
N ILE A 642 -1.23 28.92 -2.09
CA ILE A 642 -0.22 29.96 -1.83
C ILE A 642 -0.70 31.32 -2.32
N SER A 643 -1.00 31.42 -3.61
CA SER A 643 -1.43 32.69 -4.23
C SER A 643 -2.92 33.00 -4.03
N ARG A 644 -3.71 31.99 -3.63
CA ARG A 644 -5.19 32.02 -3.54
C ARG A 644 -5.90 32.26 -4.87
N GLN A 645 -5.15 32.25 -5.97
CA GLN A 645 -5.71 32.43 -7.31
C GLN A 645 -6.57 31.25 -7.70
N ARG A 646 -7.72 31.55 -8.32
CA ARG A 646 -8.63 30.56 -8.92
C ARG A 646 -8.21 30.25 -10.35
N PHE A 647 -8.10 28.95 -10.66
CA PHE A 647 -7.80 28.46 -11.99
C PHE A 647 -8.94 27.59 -12.50
N PRO A 648 -9.45 27.78 -13.74
CA PRO A 648 -10.34 26.82 -14.36
C PRO A 648 -9.57 25.54 -14.67
N GLY A 649 -10.24 24.40 -14.56
CA GLY A 649 -9.68 23.09 -14.89
C GLY A 649 -9.55 22.83 -16.39
N GLN A 650 -9.24 21.58 -16.76
CA GLN A 650 -9.00 21.08 -18.12
C GLN A 650 -7.86 21.81 -18.82
N ARG A 651 -6.77 22.07 -18.08
CA ARG A 651 -5.56 22.73 -18.59
C ARG A 651 -4.32 22.25 -17.89
N VAL A 652 -3.19 22.52 -18.52
CA VAL A 652 -1.85 22.38 -17.91
C VAL A 652 -1.33 23.76 -17.55
N LEU A 653 -0.85 23.90 -16.33
CA LEU A 653 -0.15 25.09 -15.85
C LEU A 653 1.33 24.80 -15.79
N ARG A 654 2.17 25.71 -16.25
CA ARG A 654 3.59 25.75 -15.92
C ARG A 654 3.76 26.51 -14.62
N TYR A 655 4.22 25.85 -13.59
CA TYR A 655 4.37 26.39 -12.26
C TYR A 655 5.85 26.49 -11.90
N LYS A 656 6.27 27.61 -11.34
CA LYS A 656 7.61 27.84 -10.81
C LYS A 656 7.50 28.04 -9.31
N ALA A 657 7.88 27.01 -8.54
CA ALA A 657 7.83 27.03 -7.08
C ALA A 657 9.17 27.50 -6.51
N ALA A 658 9.18 28.56 -5.73
CA ALA A 658 10.31 28.88 -4.85
C ALA A 658 10.55 27.72 -3.87
N LEU A 659 11.72 27.67 -3.24
CA LEU A 659 12.11 26.53 -2.41
C LEU A 659 11.17 26.32 -1.19
N ASP A 660 10.62 27.39 -0.66
CA ASP A 660 9.65 27.39 0.44
C ASP A 660 8.19 27.21 -0.02
N GLN A 661 7.94 27.11 -1.34
CA GLN A 661 6.64 26.94 -1.97
C GLN A 661 6.50 25.55 -2.56
N PHE A 662 5.26 25.08 -2.66
CA PHE A 662 4.94 23.77 -3.22
C PHE A 662 3.55 23.82 -3.88
N PRO A 663 3.39 23.33 -5.13
CA PRO A 663 2.13 23.43 -5.86
C PRO A 663 1.05 22.51 -5.26
N VAL A 664 0.11 23.10 -4.56
CA VAL A 664 -1.07 22.44 -4.00
C VAL A 664 -2.30 23.27 -4.28
N PHE A 665 -3.36 22.60 -4.76
CA PHE A 665 -4.58 23.26 -5.17
C PHE A 665 -5.80 22.68 -4.43
N GLY A 666 -6.59 23.55 -3.83
CA GLY A 666 -7.87 23.22 -3.25
C GLY A 666 -8.96 23.08 -4.33
N ARG A 667 -9.74 22.02 -4.28
CA ARG A 667 -10.82 21.75 -5.24
C ARG A 667 -12.05 22.58 -4.91
N GLU A 668 -12.60 23.31 -5.88
CA GLU A 668 -13.85 24.06 -5.71
C GLU A 668 -14.99 23.16 -5.24
N GLY A 669 -15.77 23.67 -4.29
CA GLY A 669 -16.89 22.94 -3.69
C GLY A 669 -16.55 22.11 -2.46
N TYR A 670 -15.25 22.01 -2.11
CA TYR A 670 -14.77 21.24 -0.96
C TYR A 670 -14.34 22.14 0.19
N ALA A 671 -14.24 21.55 1.38
CA ALA A 671 -13.70 22.20 2.56
C ALA A 671 -12.57 21.38 3.18
N LEU A 672 -11.61 22.08 3.78
CA LEU A 672 -10.41 21.55 4.42
C LEU A 672 -10.43 21.95 5.91
N PRO A 673 -10.72 21.02 6.82
CA PRO A 673 -10.60 21.27 8.26
C PRO A 673 -9.11 21.30 8.64
N MET A 674 -8.69 22.41 9.24
CA MET A 674 -7.32 22.69 9.63
C MET A 674 -7.20 22.79 11.14
N GLY A 675 -6.30 22.01 11.73
CA GLY A 675 -5.97 22.07 13.15
C GLY A 675 -4.91 23.11 13.51
N PHE A 676 -4.45 23.01 14.74
CA PHE A 676 -3.40 23.87 15.30
C PHE A 676 -2.00 23.37 14.87
N ALA A 677 -1.05 24.31 14.85
CA ALA A 677 0.36 23.99 14.72
C ALA A 677 0.91 23.57 16.08
N VAL A 678 0.96 22.27 16.33
CA VAL A 678 1.42 21.67 17.60
C VAL A 678 2.79 21.01 17.45
N GLN A 679 3.46 20.67 18.57
CA GLN A 679 4.77 20.00 18.54
C GLN A 679 4.66 18.46 18.53
N HIS A 680 3.53 17.93 18.97
CA HIS A 680 3.18 16.50 18.87
C HIS A 680 1.65 16.35 18.94
N THR A 681 1.15 15.22 18.48
CA THR A 681 -0.31 14.98 18.41
C THR A 681 -0.98 14.92 19.78
N GLY A 682 -0.24 14.67 20.86
CA GLY A 682 -0.76 14.71 22.22
C GLY A 682 -1.23 16.09 22.68
N GLU A 683 -0.85 17.17 21.99
CA GLU A 683 -1.35 18.54 22.26
C GLU A 683 -2.70 18.81 21.58
N ILE A 684 -3.17 17.93 20.70
CA ILE A 684 -4.45 18.11 19.99
C ILE A 684 -5.60 17.73 20.95
N ASP A 685 -6.42 18.70 21.30
CA ASP A 685 -7.66 18.42 22.03
C ASP A 685 -8.68 17.74 21.09
N PRO A 686 -9.08 16.49 21.36
CA PRO A 686 -10.06 15.80 20.51
C PRO A 686 -11.42 16.48 20.45
N ALA A 687 -11.80 17.24 21.48
CA ALA A 687 -13.05 18.00 21.52
C ALA A 687 -12.98 19.29 20.69
N LYS A 688 -11.78 19.84 20.51
CA LYS A 688 -11.53 21.10 19.78
C LYS A 688 -10.36 20.99 18.82
N PRO A 689 -10.40 20.06 17.84
CA PRO A 689 -9.27 19.82 16.97
C PRO A 689 -9.05 20.91 15.92
N LEU A 690 -10.01 21.82 15.69
CA LEU A 690 -9.98 22.79 14.59
C LEU A 690 -9.58 24.19 15.04
N GLU A 691 -8.64 24.81 14.31
CA GLU A 691 -8.33 26.23 14.32
C GLU A 691 -9.07 26.95 13.18
N GLN A 692 -9.14 26.33 12.01
CA GLN A 692 -9.70 26.92 10.81
C GLN A 692 -10.50 25.91 9.99
N LEU A 693 -11.46 26.43 9.21
CA LEU A 693 -12.11 25.72 8.12
C LEU A 693 -11.85 26.48 6.82
N TRP A 694 -11.04 25.91 5.93
CA TRP A 694 -10.82 26.49 4.60
C TRP A 694 -11.87 25.96 3.63
N VAL A 695 -12.54 26.85 2.91
CA VAL A 695 -13.60 26.48 1.96
C VAL A 695 -13.26 27.01 0.58
N PHE A 696 -13.20 26.13 -0.39
CA PHE A 696 -12.80 26.44 -1.76
C PHE A 696 -14.03 26.76 -2.61
N GLY A 697 -14.30 28.04 -2.81
CA GLY A 697 -15.50 28.52 -3.53
C GLY A 697 -16.79 28.17 -2.79
N ARG A 698 -17.89 28.09 -3.54
CA ARG A 698 -19.19 27.71 -3.00
C ARG A 698 -19.22 26.19 -2.69
N PRO A 699 -19.55 25.76 -1.47
CA PRO A 699 -19.67 24.34 -1.16
C PRO A 699 -20.67 23.63 -2.06
N THR A 700 -20.33 22.43 -2.49
CA THR A 700 -21.18 21.55 -3.30
C THR A 700 -21.37 20.18 -2.66
N ARG A 701 -20.82 19.99 -1.46
CA ARG A 701 -20.86 18.73 -0.73
C ARG A 701 -21.03 18.97 0.78
N PRO A 702 -21.74 18.09 1.46
CA PRO A 702 -21.85 18.17 2.92
C PRO A 702 -20.50 17.85 3.58
N LEU A 703 -20.27 18.46 4.72
CA LEU A 703 -19.17 18.15 5.64
C LEU A 703 -19.81 17.79 6.98
N GLN A 704 -19.69 16.54 7.40
CA GLN A 704 -20.27 16.02 8.63
C GLN A 704 -19.21 15.30 9.46
N GLY A 705 -19.53 14.96 10.71
CA GLY A 705 -18.64 14.21 11.60
C GLY A 705 -17.50 15.03 12.21
N LEU A 706 -17.59 16.36 12.20
CA LEU A 706 -16.72 17.26 12.96
C LEU A 706 -17.54 17.93 14.06
N LEU A 707 -17.00 18.00 15.26
CA LEU A 707 -17.68 18.61 16.41
C LEU A 707 -17.82 20.13 16.28
N GLN A 708 -16.81 20.78 15.66
CA GLN A 708 -16.69 22.24 15.61
C GLN A 708 -17.11 22.86 14.28
N ALA A 709 -17.36 22.07 13.23
CA ALA A 709 -17.74 22.60 11.92
C ALA A 709 -18.59 21.59 11.15
N ASN A 710 -19.55 22.13 10.35
CA ASN A 710 -20.30 21.31 9.39
C ASN A 710 -20.61 22.11 8.13
N ILE A 711 -20.96 21.41 7.06
CA ILE A 711 -21.60 21.98 5.87
C ILE A 711 -22.84 21.13 5.61
N VAL A 712 -23.98 21.75 5.61
CA VAL A 712 -25.30 21.10 5.48
C VAL A 712 -25.99 21.60 4.23
N GLU A 713 -26.57 20.68 3.48
CA GLU A 713 -27.43 21.00 2.33
C GLU A 713 -28.78 21.49 2.84
N ALA A 714 -29.19 22.68 2.40
CA ALA A 714 -30.49 23.25 2.69
C ALA A 714 -31.57 22.72 1.71
N SER A 715 -32.84 22.89 2.03
CA SER A 715 -33.97 22.40 1.23
C SER A 715 -34.05 22.98 -0.20
N ASP A 716 -33.39 24.10 -0.45
CA ASP A 716 -33.28 24.76 -1.75
C ASP A 716 -32.05 24.31 -2.57
N GLY A 717 -31.29 23.31 -2.08
CA GLY A 717 -30.07 22.79 -2.71
C GLY A 717 -28.83 23.68 -2.49
N THR A 718 -28.92 24.73 -1.68
CA THR A 718 -27.75 25.51 -1.26
C THR A 718 -27.05 24.83 -0.06
N PHE A 719 -25.79 25.20 0.21
CA PHE A 719 -25.03 24.67 1.32
C PHE A 719 -24.76 25.78 2.35
N ALA A 720 -25.16 25.55 3.58
CA ALA A 720 -24.85 26.42 4.73
C ALA A 720 -23.62 25.89 5.48
N ILE A 721 -22.72 26.79 5.85
CA ILE A 721 -21.54 26.48 6.67
C ILE A 721 -21.89 26.80 8.12
N GLY A 722 -21.77 25.81 9.00
CA GLY A 722 -21.81 25.99 10.45
C GLY A 722 -20.39 25.89 11.01
N ALA A 723 -20.01 26.81 11.90
CA ALA A 723 -18.75 26.76 12.61
C ALA A 723 -18.89 27.21 14.05
N ALA A 724 -18.14 26.59 14.97
CA ALA A 724 -18.02 27.01 16.35
C ALA A 724 -17.38 28.42 16.43
N ALA A 725 -17.60 29.12 17.53
CA ALA A 725 -17.14 30.51 17.65
C ALA A 725 -15.62 30.67 17.63
N ASP A 726 -14.88 29.63 17.98
CA ASP A 726 -13.43 29.54 18.04
C ASP A 726 -12.81 29.03 16.74
N VAL A 727 -13.62 28.65 15.74
CA VAL A 727 -13.14 28.20 14.42
C VAL A 727 -13.25 29.33 13.40
N LYS A 728 -12.11 29.75 12.84
CA LYS A 728 -12.06 30.74 11.76
C LYS A 728 -12.43 30.10 10.43
N VAL A 729 -13.54 30.53 9.81
CA VAL A 729 -13.87 30.14 8.44
C VAL A 729 -13.11 31.02 7.45
N GLU A 730 -12.37 30.42 6.54
CA GLU A 730 -11.57 31.10 5.54
C GLU A 730 -12.03 30.68 4.13
N LEU A 731 -12.58 31.64 3.39
CA LEU A 731 -13.13 31.41 2.07
C LEU A 731 -12.07 31.73 0.98
N PHE A 732 -11.94 30.83 0.03
CA PHE A 732 -11.15 31.03 -1.18
C PHE A 732 -12.09 31.40 -2.33
N GLY A 733 -11.83 32.54 -2.99
CA GLY A 733 -12.66 33.08 -4.07
C GLY A 733 -13.76 34.00 -3.59
N ASP A 734 -14.83 34.15 -4.43
CA ASP A 734 -15.94 35.03 -4.13
C ASP A 734 -16.84 34.43 -3.04
N ALA A 735 -17.01 35.18 -1.96
CA ALA A 735 -17.85 34.82 -0.80
C ALA A 735 -19.31 35.23 -0.96
N ALA A 736 -19.71 35.86 -2.09
CA ALA A 736 -21.06 36.35 -2.28
C ALA A 736 -22.11 35.23 -2.14
N GLY A 737 -23.05 35.41 -1.24
CA GLY A 737 -24.14 34.48 -0.99
C GLY A 737 -23.77 33.22 -0.18
N ILE A 738 -22.56 33.14 0.38
CA ILE A 738 -22.19 32.08 1.32
C ILE A 738 -22.61 32.51 2.73
N VAL A 739 -23.49 31.76 3.35
CA VAL A 739 -23.94 31.99 4.74
C VAL A 739 -23.06 31.18 5.68
N VAL A 740 -22.42 31.85 6.62
CA VAL A 740 -21.71 31.21 7.73
C VAL A 740 -22.50 31.41 9.00
N ALA A 741 -23.08 30.34 9.51
CA ALA A 741 -23.86 30.34 10.76
C ALA A 741 -22.95 29.92 11.93
N LYS A 742 -23.21 30.51 13.10
CA LYS A 742 -22.56 30.06 14.33
C LYS A 742 -23.22 28.77 14.80
N LEU A 743 -22.42 27.70 14.96
CA LEU A 743 -22.92 26.50 15.65
C LEU A 743 -23.11 26.82 17.11
N THR A 744 -24.33 26.61 17.58
CA THR A 744 -24.61 26.52 19.01
C THR A 744 -24.24 25.11 19.45
N THR A 745 -23.21 24.99 20.26
CA THR A 745 -22.78 23.74 20.92
C THR A 745 -23.86 23.19 21.83
#